data_b2411539cbfa82d6c57e0a098729e616
#
_entry.id   b2411539cbfa82d6c57e0a098729e616
#
_cell.length_a   1.000
_cell.length_b   1.000
_cell.length_c   1.000
_cell.angle_alpha   90.00
_cell.angle_beta   90.00
_cell.angle_gamma   90.00
#
_symmetry.space_group_name_H-M   'P 1'
#
loop_
_entity.id
_entity.type
_entity.pdbx_description
1 polymer ?
#
loop_
_entity_poly.entity_id
_entity_poly.type
_entity_poly.pdbx_seq_one_letter_code
_entity_poly.pdbx_strand_id
1 'polypeptide(L)'
;MGSILYSSSPSANIYPMSELFLRHRLQIVEELWESVLRQECGQKMVDLLRQLRDLCSPEGQATNDQASSAVELIEQLNINEAIRAARAFALYFQLINIIEQEYEQKQQLSRYSDSDSIDQENIPNIVYSTNQREDDVPVTKSWGGNPIFHSWTDTTPATQKGTFAALFPLLFKLNVPPQQIQRLISQLDIRLVFTAHPTEIVRHTIRDKQRQVVSLLQQLDSAETRSGGYPWEAAEVKERLLEEIRLWWRTDELHQFKPTVLDEVDYALHYFQEVLFDGIPQLYKRLTYSLKQTFPWLEPPSKNFCSFGSWVGSDRDGNPSVTPEVTWKTACYQRKMVLERYIQSVKHLIELLSVSMHWSDVLPDLLESLELDQSILSDVYDALALRYRQEPYRLKLAYVLRRLENTRDRNLALYNRETPSNEDSPMYRSGAEFLAELRLIQRNLTETGLSCGELDHLICQVEIFDFNLTQLDIRQESSRHSDTINEILEYLQVLPQSYNELTEEQRVAWLTGELQTRRPLIPAELPFSEKTNDVIETFRVVRSLQQEFGINICQTYIISMCREVSDVLEVLLLAKEARLFDPAIAVGTIRVVPLFETVEDLQRSRSVMRQLFELPLYRAFLAGGYEVTKPENTSSHTTLNPNLQEVMLGYSDSNKDSGFLSSNWEIHKAQKSLQVIAEEYGLNLRIFHGRGGSVGRGGGPAYEAILAQPGHSINGRIKITEQGEVLASKYSLLDLALYHVETITSAVVQASLLKTGFDDIEPWNEIMEELAHASRQHYRALIYEQPDFIDFFHQVTPIEEISQLQISSRPARRPSGKKDLSSLRAIPWVFSWTQTRFLLPSWYGVGTALQQFLNEQPEEHLKLMRYFYVKWPFFKMVISKAEMTLAKVDIEMARHYVQELSNPEDKPRFEKVFEQIASEFYLTRDLVLKITGHQKLLDGDPILQRSVQLRNGTIVPLGFIQVSLLKRLRQYKNSTTPGIIHSRYSKGELLRGALLTINGIAAGMRNTG
;
A
#
# COMPACT_ATOMS: atom_id res chain seq x y z
N MET A 1 -32.68 24.52 7.99
CA MET A 1 -32.51 25.59 7.00
C MET A 1 -31.07 25.98 6.91
N GLY A 2 -30.53 25.86 5.77
CA GLY A 2 -29.15 26.01 5.36
C GLY A 2 -28.42 27.27 5.78
N SER A 3 -27.65 27.24 6.84
CA SER A 3 -26.82 28.38 7.25
C SER A 3 -25.36 28.07 7.53
N ILE A 4 -24.86 26.88 7.24
CA ILE A 4 -23.43 26.56 7.49
C ILE A 4 -22.52 26.73 6.25
N LEU A 5 -23.08 27.06 5.07
CA LEU A 5 -22.30 27.29 3.85
C LEU A 5 -22.33 28.74 3.33
N TYR A 6 -22.85 29.71 4.06
CA TYR A 6 -22.92 31.09 3.64
C TYR A 6 -22.46 32.07 4.71
N SER A 7 -21.17 32.31 4.79
CA SER A 7 -20.64 33.56 5.27
C SER A 7 -19.32 33.86 4.55
N SER A 8 -19.45 34.52 3.42
CA SER A 8 -18.50 35.52 2.92
C SER A 8 -19.01 36.08 1.58
N SER A 9 -19.10 37.37 1.51
CA SER A 9 -19.22 38.35 0.41
C SER A 9 -19.28 37.83 -1.04
N PRO A 10 -20.11 38.50 -1.90
CA PRO A 10 -20.36 38.04 -3.26
C PRO A 10 -19.26 38.48 -4.23
N SER A 11 -18.25 37.65 -4.40
CA SER A 11 -17.51 37.56 -5.64
C SER A 11 -18.01 36.30 -6.35
N ALA A 12 -18.54 36.46 -7.56
CA ALA A 12 -19.08 35.38 -8.37
C ALA A 12 -17.96 34.39 -8.75
N ASN A 13 -17.65 33.48 -7.86
CA ASN A 13 -16.82 32.30 -8.16
C ASN A 13 -17.73 31.28 -8.82
N ILE A 14 -17.57 31.08 -10.13
CA ILE A 14 -18.09 29.94 -10.87
C ILE A 14 -17.38 28.71 -10.34
N TYR A 15 -18.03 27.96 -9.45
CA TYR A 15 -17.51 26.68 -8.98
C TYR A 15 -17.44 25.68 -10.15
N PRO A 16 -16.38 24.88 -10.26
CA PRO A 16 -16.32 23.80 -11.24
C PRO A 16 -17.55 22.87 -11.10
N MET A 17 -18.10 22.40 -12.21
CA MET A 17 -19.30 21.50 -12.19
C MET A 17 -19.11 20.29 -11.27
N SER A 18 -17.89 19.80 -11.15
CA SER A 18 -17.53 18.72 -10.25
C SER A 18 -17.72 19.04 -8.76
N GLU A 19 -17.50 20.28 -8.35
CA GLU A 19 -17.70 20.69 -6.96
C GLU A 19 -19.19 20.82 -6.59
N LEU A 20 -20.01 21.28 -7.52
CA LEU A 20 -21.47 21.30 -7.34
C LEU A 20 -22.03 19.89 -7.16
N PHE A 21 -21.49 18.94 -7.91
CA PHE A 21 -21.83 17.52 -7.77
C PHE A 21 -21.52 16.99 -6.38
N LEU A 22 -20.30 17.19 -5.86
CA LEU A 22 -19.91 16.74 -4.53
C LEU A 22 -20.82 17.31 -3.44
N ARG A 23 -21.10 18.61 -3.49
CA ARG A 23 -22.00 19.26 -2.53
C ARG A 23 -23.41 18.68 -2.57
N HIS A 24 -23.94 18.47 -3.77
CA HIS A 24 -25.27 17.88 -3.95
C HIS A 24 -25.35 16.46 -3.37
N ARG A 25 -24.32 15.63 -3.58
CA ARG A 25 -24.27 14.26 -3.04
C ARG A 25 -24.13 14.26 -1.53
N LEU A 26 -23.29 15.10 -0.97
CA LEU A 26 -23.15 15.25 0.48
C LEU A 26 -24.49 15.66 1.11
N GLN A 27 -25.21 16.59 0.51
CA GLN A 27 -26.53 17.02 1.00
C GLN A 27 -27.56 15.87 1.00
N ILE A 28 -27.66 15.11 -0.10
CA ILE A 28 -28.59 13.97 -0.20
C ILE A 28 -28.29 12.95 0.88
N VAL A 29 -27.03 12.56 1.05
CA VAL A 29 -26.64 11.54 2.01
C VAL A 29 -26.81 12.03 3.45
N GLU A 30 -26.57 13.31 3.73
CA GLU A 30 -26.81 13.90 5.04
C GLU A 30 -28.33 13.89 5.39
N GLU A 31 -29.19 14.24 4.46
CA GLU A 31 -30.64 14.18 4.62
C GLU A 31 -31.13 12.74 4.89
N LEU A 32 -30.59 11.75 4.18
CA LEU A 32 -30.90 10.34 4.35
C LEU A 32 -30.37 9.81 5.70
N TRP A 33 -29.13 10.14 6.08
CA TRP A 33 -28.56 9.79 7.37
C TRP A 33 -29.36 10.36 8.54
N GLU A 34 -29.74 11.63 8.48
CA GLU A 34 -30.59 12.25 9.51
C GLU A 34 -31.99 11.60 9.56
N SER A 35 -32.56 11.24 8.41
CA SER A 35 -33.85 10.55 8.33
C SER A 35 -33.79 9.18 9.02
N VAL A 36 -32.73 8.42 8.80
CA VAL A 36 -32.49 7.14 9.49
C VAL A 36 -32.36 7.35 10.99
N LEU A 37 -31.56 8.32 11.44
CA LEU A 37 -31.37 8.59 12.86
C LEU A 37 -32.64 9.07 13.54
N ARG A 38 -33.46 9.87 12.87
CA ARG A 38 -34.76 10.33 13.37
C ARG A 38 -35.72 9.16 13.63
N GLN A 39 -35.70 8.17 12.73
CA GLN A 39 -36.53 6.96 12.88
C GLN A 39 -36.00 5.99 13.96
N GLU A 40 -34.67 5.83 14.06
CA GLU A 40 -34.06 4.84 14.93
C GLU A 40 -33.72 5.37 16.34
N CYS A 41 -33.43 6.65 16.49
CA CYS A 41 -32.98 7.27 17.74
C CYS A 41 -33.86 8.42 18.22
N GLY A 42 -34.78 8.91 17.38
CA GLY A 42 -35.66 10.05 17.68
C GLY A 42 -35.04 11.41 17.38
N GLN A 43 -35.88 12.45 17.31
CA GLN A 43 -35.49 13.82 16.95
C GLN A 43 -34.42 14.40 17.89
N LYS A 44 -34.49 14.11 19.19
CA LYS A 44 -33.50 14.60 20.20
C LYS A 44 -32.06 14.23 19.84
N MET A 45 -31.83 13.04 19.33
CA MET A 45 -30.48 12.60 18.91
C MET A 45 -30.01 13.40 17.71
N VAL A 46 -30.85 13.61 16.70
CA VAL A 46 -30.51 14.43 15.53
C VAL A 46 -30.16 15.85 15.93
N ASP A 47 -30.96 16.46 16.80
CA ASP A 47 -30.73 17.82 17.29
C ASP A 47 -29.42 17.93 18.08
N LEU A 48 -29.12 16.93 18.92
CA LEU A 48 -27.85 16.83 19.65
C LEU A 48 -26.66 16.76 18.71
N LEU A 49 -26.72 15.88 17.68
CA LEU A 49 -25.60 15.72 16.75
C LEU A 49 -25.37 16.98 15.90
N ARG A 50 -26.46 17.68 15.52
CA ARG A 50 -26.35 18.98 14.85
C ARG A 50 -25.72 20.01 15.77
N GLN A 51 -26.18 20.13 17.00
CA GLN A 51 -25.65 21.07 17.99
C GLN A 51 -24.15 20.80 18.26
N LEU A 52 -23.74 19.55 18.40
CA LEU A 52 -22.32 19.18 18.58
C LEU A 52 -21.47 19.57 17.36
N ARG A 53 -21.98 19.38 16.13
CA ARG A 53 -21.29 19.81 14.90
C ARG A 53 -21.23 21.34 14.78
N ASP A 54 -22.30 22.06 15.15
CA ASP A 54 -22.32 23.52 15.08
C ASP A 54 -21.35 24.16 16.09
N LEU A 55 -21.15 23.52 17.27
CA LEU A 55 -20.18 23.96 18.28
C LEU A 55 -18.72 23.66 17.91
N CYS A 56 -18.49 22.70 17.02
CA CYS A 56 -17.16 22.31 16.60
C CYS A 56 -16.84 22.96 15.25
N SER A 57 -15.92 23.92 15.22
CA SER A 57 -15.55 24.65 14.01
C SER A 57 -15.13 23.69 12.89
N PRO A 58 -15.62 23.89 11.63
CA PRO A 58 -15.16 23.13 10.47
C PRO A 58 -13.65 23.33 10.17
N GLU A 59 -13.04 24.40 10.67
CA GLU A 59 -11.60 24.65 10.51
C GLU A 59 -10.74 23.85 11.50
N GLY A 60 -11.34 23.02 12.38
CA GLY A 60 -10.66 22.10 13.27
C GLY A 60 -10.09 22.72 14.54
N GLN A 61 -10.39 24.00 14.81
CA GLN A 61 -9.99 24.71 16.02
C GLN A 61 -11.23 25.31 16.67
N ALA A 62 -11.92 24.50 17.49
CA ALA A 62 -12.96 25.04 18.36
C ALA A 62 -12.31 26.11 19.29
N THR A 63 -12.99 27.22 19.46
CA THR A 63 -12.59 28.17 20.53
C THR A 63 -12.77 27.49 21.89
N ASN A 64 -12.01 27.87 22.90
CA ASN A 64 -12.11 27.29 24.24
C ASN A 64 -13.56 27.28 24.79
N ASP A 65 -14.34 28.33 24.52
CA ASP A 65 -15.74 28.43 24.95
C ASP A 65 -16.64 27.44 24.22
N GLN A 66 -16.44 27.25 22.92
CA GLN A 66 -17.18 26.27 22.11
C GLN A 66 -16.85 24.83 22.51
N ALA A 67 -15.57 24.53 22.74
CA ALA A 67 -15.14 23.21 23.20
C ALA A 67 -15.73 22.91 24.59
N SER A 68 -15.71 23.86 25.52
CA SER A 68 -16.30 23.71 26.85
C SER A 68 -17.79 23.42 26.78
N SER A 69 -18.54 24.13 25.93
CA SER A 69 -19.98 23.86 25.71
C SER A 69 -20.26 22.50 25.13
N ALA A 70 -19.44 22.03 24.18
CA ALA A 70 -19.58 20.69 23.60
C ALA A 70 -19.28 19.59 24.64
N VAL A 71 -18.25 19.77 25.47
CA VAL A 71 -17.91 18.85 26.56
C VAL A 71 -19.05 18.76 27.59
N GLU A 72 -19.63 19.90 28.03
CA GLU A 72 -20.78 19.92 28.96
C GLU A 72 -21.96 19.13 28.42
N LEU A 73 -22.29 19.27 27.15
CA LEU A 73 -23.34 18.49 26.50
C LEU A 73 -23.05 16.99 26.50
N ILE A 74 -21.82 16.61 26.23
CA ILE A 74 -21.40 15.19 26.17
C ILE A 74 -21.36 14.57 27.56
N GLU A 75 -20.92 15.29 28.58
CA GLU A 75 -20.92 14.78 29.96
C GLU A 75 -22.33 14.51 30.50
N GLN A 76 -23.34 15.22 30.01
CA GLN A 76 -24.75 14.98 30.38
C GLN A 76 -25.34 13.72 29.72
N LEU A 77 -24.68 13.17 28.69
CA LEU A 77 -25.16 11.98 27.99
C LEU A 77 -25.02 10.73 28.89
N ASN A 78 -26.05 9.91 28.86
CA ASN A 78 -25.92 8.55 29.34
C ASN A 78 -25.09 7.71 28.37
N ILE A 79 -24.61 6.56 28.83
CA ILE A 79 -23.69 5.72 28.01
C ILE A 79 -24.34 5.26 26.71
N ASN A 80 -25.64 4.91 26.74
CA ASN A 80 -26.32 4.48 25.51
C ASN A 80 -26.47 5.61 24.51
N GLU A 81 -26.72 6.83 24.96
CA GLU A 81 -26.74 8.01 24.08
C GLU A 81 -25.35 8.31 23.51
N ALA A 82 -24.32 8.26 24.34
CA ALA A 82 -22.92 8.45 23.89
C ALA A 82 -22.50 7.39 22.87
N ILE A 83 -22.83 6.11 23.06
CA ILE A 83 -22.54 5.03 22.12
C ILE A 83 -23.32 5.22 20.82
N ARG A 84 -24.60 5.62 20.87
CA ARG A 84 -25.40 5.90 19.66
C ARG A 84 -24.87 7.09 18.90
N ALA A 85 -24.46 8.16 19.59
CA ALA A 85 -23.82 9.32 18.95
C ALA A 85 -22.50 8.96 18.29
N ALA A 86 -21.63 8.19 18.97
CA ALA A 86 -20.39 7.67 18.39
C ALA A 86 -20.63 6.85 17.12
N ARG A 87 -21.65 5.96 17.18
CA ARG A 87 -22.02 5.14 16.02
C ARG A 87 -22.59 5.97 14.87
N ALA A 88 -23.39 7.01 15.17
CA ALA A 88 -23.94 7.91 14.17
C ALA A 88 -22.83 8.65 13.41
N PHE A 89 -21.82 9.16 14.13
CA PHE A 89 -20.66 9.81 13.52
C PHE A 89 -19.80 8.82 12.74
N ALA A 90 -19.56 7.61 13.24
CA ALA A 90 -18.82 6.58 12.53
C ALA A 90 -19.48 6.21 11.18
N LEU A 91 -20.81 5.98 11.16
CA LEU A 91 -21.56 5.73 9.95
C LEU A 91 -21.47 6.91 8.97
N TYR A 92 -21.59 8.14 9.48
CA TYR A 92 -21.47 9.34 8.66
C TYR A 92 -20.11 9.42 7.96
N PHE A 93 -19.02 9.09 8.63
CA PHE A 93 -17.69 9.03 8.01
C PHE A 93 -17.59 7.97 6.92
N GLN A 94 -18.18 6.80 7.12
CA GLN A 94 -18.20 5.77 6.08
C GLN A 94 -18.93 6.25 4.82
N LEU A 95 -20.05 6.94 5.00
CA LEU A 95 -20.82 7.52 3.89
C LEU A 95 -20.04 8.63 3.17
N ILE A 96 -19.40 9.56 3.91
CA ILE A 96 -18.52 10.58 3.31
C ILE A 96 -17.39 9.95 2.53
N ASN A 97 -16.75 8.90 3.07
CA ASN A 97 -15.66 8.20 2.39
C ASN A 97 -16.10 7.65 1.02
N ILE A 98 -17.30 7.08 0.96
CA ILE A 98 -17.87 6.58 -0.31
C ILE A 98 -18.10 7.73 -1.30
N ILE A 99 -18.71 8.84 -0.87
CA ILE A 99 -18.98 9.97 -1.74
C ILE A 99 -17.69 10.61 -2.27
N GLU A 100 -16.67 10.75 -1.42
CA GLU A 100 -15.38 11.30 -1.85
C GLU A 100 -14.69 10.36 -2.85
N GLN A 101 -14.73 9.04 -2.66
CA GLN A 101 -14.21 8.08 -3.62
C GLN A 101 -14.94 8.15 -4.96
N GLU A 102 -16.27 8.26 -4.95
CA GLU A 102 -17.05 8.42 -6.17
C GLU A 102 -16.74 9.74 -6.89
N TYR A 103 -16.55 10.81 -6.12
CA TYR A 103 -16.15 12.11 -6.66
C TYR A 103 -14.75 12.05 -7.29
N GLU A 104 -13.77 11.42 -6.60
CA GLU A 104 -12.43 11.20 -7.13
C GLU A 104 -12.49 10.37 -8.43
N GLN A 105 -13.28 9.31 -8.47
CA GLN A 105 -13.49 8.49 -9.67
C GLN A 105 -14.03 9.34 -10.85
N LYS A 106 -15.04 10.16 -10.63
CA LYS A 106 -15.59 11.02 -11.68
C LYS A 106 -14.62 12.07 -12.18
N GLN A 107 -13.82 12.64 -11.29
CA GLN A 107 -12.75 13.54 -11.69
C GLN A 107 -11.72 12.83 -12.59
N GLN A 108 -11.44 11.55 -12.34
CA GLN A 108 -10.52 10.78 -13.17
C GLN A 108 -11.14 10.53 -14.57
N LEU A 109 -12.41 10.15 -14.63
CA LEU A 109 -13.11 9.92 -15.91
C LEU A 109 -13.19 11.19 -16.77
N SER A 110 -13.47 12.36 -16.18
CA SER A 110 -13.50 13.63 -16.93
C SER A 110 -12.12 14.00 -17.48
N ARG A 111 -11.02 13.62 -16.81
CA ARG A 111 -9.65 13.84 -17.31
C ARG A 111 -9.34 13.11 -18.62
N TYR A 112 -9.95 11.94 -18.82
CA TYR A 112 -9.77 11.17 -20.06
C TYR A 112 -10.66 11.68 -21.19
N SER A 113 -11.89 12.18 -20.89
CA SER A 113 -12.80 12.71 -21.92
C SER A 113 -12.33 14.06 -22.48
N ASP A 114 -11.68 14.89 -21.66
CA ASP A 114 -11.14 16.19 -22.10
C ASP A 114 -9.89 16.04 -22.99
N SER A 115 -9.16 14.91 -22.89
CA SER A 115 -8.01 14.62 -23.75
C SER A 115 -8.42 14.31 -25.18
N ASP A 116 -9.58 13.72 -25.41
CA ASP A 116 -10.08 13.38 -26.76
C ASP A 116 -10.62 14.62 -27.50
N SER A 117 -10.93 15.71 -26.80
CA SER A 117 -11.47 16.96 -27.41
C SER A 117 -10.41 18.01 -27.77
N ILE A 118 -9.15 17.86 -27.30
CA ILE A 118 -8.11 18.89 -27.52
C ILE A 118 -7.29 18.66 -28.81
N ASP A 119 -7.38 17.51 -29.47
CA ASP A 119 -6.39 17.09 -30.48
C ASP A 119 -6.81 17.18 -31.94
N GLN A 120 -7.86 17.92 -32.30
CA GLN A 120 -8.14 18.10 -33.75
C GLN A 120 -7.77 19.46 -34.36
N GLU A 121 -7.38 20.47 -33.57
CA GLU A 121 -7.10 21.79 -34.12
C GLU A 121 -5.66 22.34 -34.06
N ASN A 122 -4.70 21.68 -33.38
CA ASN A 122 -3.33 22.22 -33.24
C ASN A 122 -2.20 21.19 -33.36
N ILE A 123 -2.18 20.36 -34.39
CA ILE A 123 -0.94 19.71 -34.83
C ILE A 123 -0.41 20.53 -36.03
N PRO A 124 0.72 21.25 -35.92
CA PRO A 124 1.37 21.82 -37.11
C PRO A 124 1.80 20.64 -37.99
N ASN A 125 1.27 20.55 -39.18
CA ASN A 125 1.75 19.70 -40.26
C ASN A 125 3.24 20.06 -40.55
N ILE A 126 4.17 19.40 -39.91
CA ILE A 126 5.58 19.48 -40.28
C ILE A 126 5.77 18.49 -41.44
N VAL A 127 5.56 19.03 -42.63
CA VAL A 127 6.01 18.42 -43.90
C VAL A 127 7.54 18.47 -43.91
N TYR A 128 8.17 17.30 -43.84
CA TYR A 128 9.61 17.19 -44.14
C TYR A 128 9.85 17.53 -45.61
N SER A 129 10.23 18.78 -45.87
CA SER A 129 10.91 19.14 -47.14
C SER A 129 12.40 19.03 -46.93
N THR A 130 12.97 17.98 -47.49
CA THR A 130 14.41 17.94 -47.83
C THR A 130 14.71 18.97 -48.89
N ASN A 131 15.49 19.98 -48.58
CA ASN A 131 16.56 20.59 -49.40
C ASN A 131 16.76 22.07 -49.09
N GLN A 132 18.04 22.34 -48.89
CA GLN A 132 18.80 23.54 -49.30
C GLN A 132 19.23 24.55 -48.27
N ARG A 133 20.53 24.45 -48.05
CA ARG A 133 21.62 25.47 -48.14
C ARG A 133 21.72 26.59 -47.09
N GLU A 134 22.95 26.57 -46.61
CA GLU A 134 23.77 27.57 -45.92
C GLU A 134 23.56 29.01 -46.38
N ASP A 135 23.85 29.85 -45.41
CA ASP A 135 24.37 31.21 -45.41
C ASP A 135 23.41 32.26 -44.85
N ASP A 136 23.78 32.78 -43.71
CA ASP A 136 23.94 34.17 -43.33
C ASP A 136 23.73 34.42 -41.83
N VAL A 137 24.86 34.67 -41.19
CA VAL A 137 24.94 35.27 -39.84
C VAL A 137 24.88 36.79 -39.97
N PRO A 138 24.19 37.50 -39.09
CA PRO A 138 24.84 38.68 -38.48
C PRO A 138 24.81 38.65 -36.95
N VAL A 139 26.01 38.70 -36.44
CA VAL A 139 26.32 39.06 -35.03
C VAL A 139 25.96 40.51 -34.81
N THR A 140 25.09 40.82 -33.83
CA THR A 140 25.13 42.10 -33.14
C THR A 140 24.97 41.91 -31.65
N LYS A 141 25.99 42.38 -30.92
CA LYS A 141 26.06 42.51 -29.49
C LYS A 141 25.05 43.54 -28.99
N SER A 142 24.30 43.23 -27.91
CA SER A 142 23.99 44.24 -26.90
C SER A 142 23.88 43.53 -25.53
N TRP A 143 24.74 43.87 -24.65
CA TRP A 143 24.69 43.57 -23.23
C TRP A 143 23.69 44.55 -22.60
N GLY A 144 22.71 44.01 -21.83
CA GLY A 144 21.84 44.82 -21.02
C GLY A 144 20.37 44.39 -21.12
N GLY A 145 20.00 43.33 -20.47
CA GLY A 145 18.61 42.96 -20.28
C GLY A 145 18.54 41.79 -19.30
N ASN A 146 17.80 41.96 -18.22
CA ASN A 146 17.52 40.93 -17.21
C ASN A 146 17.27 39.56 -17.84
N PRO A 147 17.85 38.48 -17.34
CA PRO A 147 17.47 37.17 -17.73
C PRO A 147 16.03 36.93 -17.20
N ILE A 148 15.08 36.92 -18.11
CA ILE A 148 13.74 36.40 -17.87
C ILE A 148 13.96 34.91 -17.62
N PHE A 149 14.12 34.52 -16.37
CA PHE A 149 13.93 33.15 -15.94
C PHE A 149 12.46 32.81 -16.21
N HIS A 150 12.18 32.23 -17.37
CA HIS A 150 10.95 31.50 -17.55
C HIS A 150 10.95 30.43 -16.45
N SER A 151 10.12 30.67 -15.45
CA SER A 151 9.73 29.61 -14.53
C SER A 151 9.31 28.42 -15.37
N TRP A 152 9.89 27.30 -15.11
CA TRP A 152 9.39 26.00 -15.57
C TRP A 152 8.05 25.75 -14.87
N THR A 153 7.04 26.56 -15.16
CA THR A 153 5.68 26.26 -14.82
C THR A 153 5.27 25.13 -15.76
N ASP A 154 5.16 23.98 -15.16
CA ASP A 154 4.57 22.80 -15.75
C ASP A 154 3.20 23.22 -16.32
N THR A 155 3.14 23.43 -17.62
CA THR A 155 1.94 23.91 -18.33
C THR A 155 0.87 22.81 -18.45
N THR A 156 1.18 21.59 -17.97
CA THR A 156 0.22 20.50 -17.92
C THR A 156 -0.83 20.85 -16.87
N PRO A 157 -2.12 20.87 -17.20
CA PRO A 157 -3.16 21.07 -16.19
C PRO A 157 -2.94 20.11 -15.02
N ALA A 158 -3.10 20.60 -13.80
CA ALA A 158 -2.93 19.79 -12.58
C ALA A 158 -3.77 18.49 -12.63
N THR A 159 -4.84 18.50 -13.40
CA THR A 159 -5.75 17.39 -13.65
C THR A 159 -5.17 16.23 -14.48
N GLN A 160 -4.06 16.42 -15.22
CA GLN A 160 -3.47 15.37 -16.08
C GLN A 160 -2.13 14.82 -15.57
N LYS A 161 -1.57 15.41 -14.51
CA LYS A 161 -0.28 14.98 -13.96
C LYS A 161 -0.31 13.51 -13.55
N GLY A 162 0.71 12.76 -13.99
CA GLY A 162 0.90 11.35 -13.61
C GLY A 162 0.14 10.35 -14.47
N THR A 163 -0.58 10.77 -15.52
CA THR A 163 -1.23 9.85 -16.48
C THR A 163 -0.29 9.51 -17.64
N PHE A 164 -0.52 8.38 -18.32
CA PHE A 164 0.23 8.02 -19.52
C PHE A 164 0.02 9.02 -20.65
N ALA A 165 -1.19 9.58 -20.75
CA ALA A 165 -1.55 10.59 -21.72
C ALA A 165 -0.73 11.89 -21.55
N ALA A 166 -0.30 12.20 -20.33
CA ALA A 166 0.60 13.33 -20.08
C ALA A 166 2.08 12.97 -20.18
N LEU A 167 2.44 11.74 -19.76
CA LEU A 167 3.83 11.28 -19.68
C LEU A 167 4.53 11.22 -21.04
N PHE A 168 3.96 10.49 -22.02
CA PHE A 168 4.66 10.27 -23.30
C PHE A 168 4.81 11.54 -24.10
N PRO A 169 3.80 12.45 -24.23
CA PRO A 169 4.00 13.76 -24.84
C PRO A 169 5.04 14.63 -24.14
N LEU A 170 5.15 14.54 -22.79
CA LEU A 170 6.19 15.23 -22.03
C LEU A 170 7.58 14.71 -22.41
N LEU A 171 7.78 13.39 -22.49
CA LEU A 171 9.05 12.79 -22.90
C LEU A 171 9.42 13.18 -24.33
N PHE A 172 8.45 13.25 -25.23
CA PHE A 172 8.64 13.72 -26.60
C PHE A 172 9.06 15.20 -26.63
N LYS A 173 8.35 16.06 -25.91
CA LYS A 173 8.65 17.50 -25.80
C LYS A 173 10.04 17.78 -25.22
N LEU A 174 10.50 16.94 -24.29
CA LEU A 174 11.84 17.02 -23.68
C LEU A 174 12.92 16.35 -24.51
N ASN A 175 12.61 15.86 -25.72
CA ASN A 175 13.53 15.18 -26.62
C ASN A 175 14.26 13.99 -25.99
N VAL A 176 13.58 13.21 -25.14
CA VAL A 176 14.18 11.99 -24.59
C VAL A 176 14.38 10.97 -25.71
N PRO A 177 15.59 10.42 -25.90
CA PRO A 177 15.87 9.49 -26.99
C PRO A 177 14.96 8.27 -26.97
N PRO A 178 14.27 7.91 -28.08
CA PRO A 178 13.35 6.76 -28.12
C PRO A 178 13.99 5.44 -27.73
N GLN A 179 15.28 5.25 -28.00
CA GLN A 179 16.04 4.06 -27.61
C GLN A 179 16.17 3.94 -26.09
N GLN A 180 16.30 5.06 -25.37
CA GLN A 180 16.32 5.06 -23.89
C GLN A 180 14.93 4.73 -23.36
N ILE A 181 13.87 5.29 -23.96
CA ILE A 181 12.48 4.97 -23.59
C ILE A 181 12.22 3.48 -23.81
N GLN A 182 12.58 2.93 -24.99
CA GLN A 182 12.40 1.51 -25.31
C GLN A 182 13.14 0.60 -24.32
N ARG A 183 14.42 0.92 -24.04
CA ARG A 183 15.23 0.15 -23.09
C ARG A 183 14.60 0.14 -21.69
N LEU A 184 14.10 1.29 -21.22
CA LEU A 184 13.46 1.37 -19.92
C LEU A 184 12.14 0.59 -19.89
N ILE A 185 11.28 0.80 -20.88
CA ILE A 185 9.97 0.14 -20.98
C ILE A 185 10.12 -1.38 -21.03
N SER A 186 11.11 -1.89 -21.76
CA SER A 186 11.36 -3.34 -21.83
C SER A 186 11.83 -3.97 -20.50
N GLN A 187 12.31 -3.16 -19.55
CA GLN A 187 12.79 -3.59 -18.24
C GLN A 187 11.87 -3.19 -17.08
N LEU A 188 10.70 -2.63 -17.41
CA LEU A 188 9.77 -2.12 -16.40
C LEU A 188 9.29 -3.25 -15.48
N ASP A 189 9.51 -3.09 -14.18
CA ASP A 189 9.13 -4.07 -13.14
C ASP A 189 8.60 -3.33 -11.90
N ILE A 190 7.28 -3.25 -11.80
CA ILE A 190 6.57 -2.60 -10.72
C ILE A 190 5.91 -3.67 -9.87
N ARG A 191 6.23 -3.69 -8.58
CA ARG A 191 5.69 -4.67 -7.65
C ARG A 191 4.98 -4.00 -6.49
N LEU A 192 3.71 -4.30 -6.34
CA LEU A 192 2.86 -3.80 -5.26
C LEU A 192 2.56 -4.93 -4.29
N VAL A 193 2.96 -4.76 -3.03
CA VAL A 193 2.87 -5.81 -2.01
C VAL A 193 1.79 -5.45 -1.00
N PHE A 194 0.74 -6.24 -0.92
CA PHE A 194 -0.38 -6.03 -0.02
C PHE A 194 -0.05 -6.54 1.37
N THR A 195 -0.34 -5.73 2.38
CA THR A 195 -0.15 -6.07 3.79
C THR A 195 -1.47 -5.99 4.54
N ALA A 196 -1.64 -6.82 5.59
CA ALA A 196 -2.77 -6.69 6.48
C ALA A 196 -2.62 -5.46 7.37
N HIS A 197 -3.74 -4.77 7.64
CA HIS A 197 -3.78 -3.72 8.65
C HIS A 197 -4.89 -3.98 9.67
N PRO A 198 -4.60 -3.80 10.96
CA PRO A 198 -5.54 -4.14 12.01
C PRO A 198 -6.90 -3.45 11.93
N THR A 199 -6.95 -2.19 11.48
CA THR A 199 -8.17 -1.39 11.49
C THR A 199 -9.02 -1.51 10.24
N GLU A 200 -8.50 -2.17 9.20
CA GLU A 200 -9.18 -2.29 7.90
C GLU A 200 -9.88 -3.65 7.70
N ILE A 201 -9.81 -4.55 8.68
CA ILE A 201 -10.56 -5.81 8.61
C ILE A 201 -12.04 -5.54 8.93
N VAL A 202 -12.72 -5.02 7.92
CA VAL A 202 -14.15 -4.74 7.98
C VAL A 202 -14.92 -6.04 7.74
N ARG A 203 -16.01 -6.27 8.47
CA ARG A 203 -16.86 -7.44 8.26
C ARG A 203 -17.37 -7.48 6.82
N HIS A 204 -17.43 -8.69 6.21
CA HIS A 204 -17.98 -8.89 4.86
C HIS A 204 -19.32 -8.17 4.64
N THR A 205 -20.22 -8.30 5.63
CA THR A 205 -21.54 -7.63 5.61
C THR A 205 -21.46 -6.11 5.49
N ILE A 206 -20.43 -5.48 6.08
CA ILE A 206 -20.26 -4.02 5.97
C ILE A 206 -19.72 -3.67 4.58
N ARG A 207 -18.76 -4.45 4.05
CA ARG A 207 -18.25 -4.27 2.67
C ARG A 207 -19.37 -4.39 1.62
N ASP A 208 -20.26 -5.37 1.80
CA ASP A 208 -21.40 -5.55 0.91
C ASP A 208 -22.32 -4.34 0.94
N LYS A 209 -22.59 -3.77 2.13
CA LYS A 209 -23.36 -2.54 2.27
C LYS A 209 -22.68 -1.34 1.62
N GLN A 210 -21.38 -1.18 1.80
CA GLN A 210 -20.61 -0.12 1.13
C GLN A 210 -20.76 -0.22 -0.39
N ARG A 211 -20.60 -1.43 -0.97
CA ARG A 211 -20.79 -1.65 -2.41
C ARG A 211 -22.20 -1.36 -2.88
N GLN A 212 -23.22 -1.77 -2.12
CA GLN A 212 -24.61 -1.47 -2.45
C GLN A 212 -24.88 0.04 -2.46
N VAL A 213 -24.37 0.77 -1.47
CA VAL A 213 -24.48 2.23 -1.42
C VAL A 213 -23.80 2.88 -2.63
N VAL A 214 -22.56 2.45 -3.01
CA VAL A 214 -21.87 2.93 -4.21
C VAL A 214 -22.72 2.68 -5.45
N SER A 215 -23.21 1.45 -5.63
CA SER A 215 -24.03 1.07 -6.79
C SER A 215 -25.32 1.91 -6.87
N LEU A 216 -25.98 2.15 -5.74
CA LEU A 216 -27.18 2.98 -5.68
C LEU A 216 -26.89 4.46 -5.97
N LEU A 217 -25.75 4.99 -5.53
CA LEU A 217 -25.35 6.36 -5.87
C LEU A 217 -25.07 6.51 -7.37
N GLN A 218 -24.43 5.52 -8.01
CA GLN A 218 -24.21 5.50 -9.45
C GLN A 218 -25.52 5.36 -10.24
N GLN A 219 -26.48 4.55 -9.76
CA GLN A 219 -27.83 4.47 -10.34
C GLN A 219 -28.58 5.80 -10.20
N LEU A 220 -28.45 6.49 -9.05
CA LEU A 220 -29.03 7.81 -8.84
C LEU A 220 -28.49 8.84 -9.82
N ASP A 221 -27.17 8.83 -10.05
CA ASP A 221 -26.55 9.68 -11.07
C ASP A 221 -27.11 9.42 -12.46
N SER A 222 -27.21 8.16 -12.83
CA SER A 222 -27.74 7.76 -14.13
C SER A 222 -29.19 8.20 -14.30
N ALA A 223 -29.99 8.13 -13.23
CA ALA A 223 -31.40 8.55 -13.23
C ALA A 223 -31.55 10.09 -13.29
N GLU A 224 -30.65 10.84 -12.59
CA GLU A 224 -30.71 12.32 -12.59
C GLU A 224 -30.10 12.95 -13.86
N THR A 225 -29.13 12.28 -14.52
CA THR A 225 -28.40 12.83 -15.68
C THR A 225 -29.09 12.52 -17.01
N ARG A 226 -29.94 11.50 -17.09
CA ARG A 226 -30.68 11.17 -18.32
C ARG A 226 -31.63 12.31 -18.72
N SER A 227 -31.35 12.93 -19.86
CA SER A 227 -32.25 13.88 -20.49
C SER A 227 -33.58 13.18 -20.86
N GLY A 228 -34.66 13.44 -20.09
CA GLY A 228 -35.95 12.75 -20.22
C GLY A 228 -36.17 11.60 -19.24
N GLY A 229 -35.32 11.40 -18.23
CA GLY A 229 -35.52 10.44 -17.12
C GLY A 229 -36.81 10.74 -16.35
N TYR A 230 -37.47 9.69 -15.88
CA TYR A 230 -38.69 9.86 -15.09
C TYR A 230 -38.35 10.22 -13.65
N PRO A 231 -38.96 11.26 -13.05
CA PRO A 231 -38.69 11.66 -11.66
C PRO A 231 -38.87 10.54 -10.62
N TRP A 232 -39.71 9.56 -10.93
CA TRP A 232 -39.97 8.42 -10.03
C TRP A 232 -38.75 7.46 -9.93
N GLU A 233 -37.93 7.33 -10.99
CA GLU A 233 -36.72 6.46 -10.95
C GLU A 233 -35.72 6.97 -9.91
N ALA A 234 -35.43 8.27 -9.89
CA ALA A 234 -34.55 8.86 -8.89
C ALA A 234 -35.13 8.78 -7.47
N ALA A 235 -36.46 8.89 -7.33
CA ALA A 235 -37.15 8.77 -6.04
C ALA A 235 -37.05 7.32 -5.51
N GLU A 236 -37.27 6.32 -6.37
CA GLU A 236 -37.13 4.90 -6.01
C GLU A 236 -35.70 4.57 -5.56
N VAL A 237 -34.69 5.06 -6.29
CA VAL A 237 -33.29 4.83 -5.91
C VAL A 237 -32.96 5.49 -4.56
N LYS A 238 -33.48 6.69 -4.30
CA LYS A 238 -33.32 7.37 -2.99
C LYS A 238 -33.98 6.58 -1.85
N GLU A 239 -35.15 5.98 -2.09
CA GLU A 239 -35.83 5.13 -1.11
C GLU A 239 -35.00 3.87 -0.80
N ARG A 240 -34.50 3.19 -1.83
CA ARG A 240 -33.61 2.04 -1.66
C ARG A 240 -32.31 2.41 -0.94
N LEU A 241 -31.76 3.58 -1.21
CA LEU A 241 -30.59 4.08 -0.52
C LEU A 241 -30.86 4.34 0.98
N LEU A 242 -32.04 4.90 1.30
CA LEU A 242 -32.48 5.08 2.68
C LEU A 242 -32.61 3.73 3.42
N GLU A 243 -33.20 2.73 2.76
CA GLU A 243 -33.33 1.38 3.31
C GLU A 243 -31.95 0.75 3.58
N GLU A 244 -31.00 0.87 2.64
CA GLU A 244 -29.67 0.31 2.78
C GLU A 244 -28.87 0.97 3.92
N ILE A 245 -28.94 2.30 4.05
CA ILE A 245 -28.33 3.04 5.17
C ILE A 245 -28.95 2.63 6.49
N ARG A 246 -30.26 2.37 6.53
CA ARG A 246 -30.97 1.90 7.73
C ARG A 246 -30.58 0.46 8.11
N LEU A 247 -30.44 -0.43 7.14
CA LEU A 247 -29.93 -1.78 7.35
C LEU A 247 -28.48 -1.75 7.86
N TRP A 248 -27.65 -0.84 7.32
CA TRP A 248 -26.30 -0.63 7.81
C TRP A 248 -26.30 -0.14 9.26
N TRP A 249 -27.13 0.83 9.60
CA TRP A 249 -27.29 1.29 11.00
C TRP A 249 -27.59 0.15 11.97
N ARG A 250 -28.35 -0.84 11.57
CA ARG A 250 -28.68 -2.00 12.40
C ARG A 250 -27.66 -3.14 12.35
N THR A 251 -26.66 -3.07 11.47
CA THR A 251 -25.60 -4.07 11.34
C THR A 251 -24.47 -3.77 12.32
N ASP A 252 -23.96 -4.79 13.04
CA ASP A 252 -22.85 -4.60 13.96
C ASP A 252 -21.52 -4.41 13.20
N GLU A 253 -20.75 -3.36 13.53
CA GLU A 253 -19.49 -3.01 12.89
C GLU A 253 -18.30 -3.73 13.52
N LEU A 254 -18.36 -4.04 14.80
CA LEU A 254 -17.28 -4.69 15.52
C LEU A 254 -17.32 -6.21 15.36
N HIS A 255 -16.14 -6.81 15.19
CA HIS A 255 -16.00 -8.25 15.26
C HIS A 255 -16.28 -8.75 16.67
N GLN A 256 -17.02 -9.84 16.80
CA GLN A 256 -17.28 -10.50 18.09
C GLN A 256 -16.19 -11.51 18.46
N PHE A 257 -15.34 -11.88 17.49
CA PHE A 257 -14.23 -12.80 17.66
C PHE A 257 -12.98 -12.23 16.96
N LYS A 258 -11.81 -12.66 17.41
CA LYS A 258 -10.55 -12.26 16.82
C LYS A 258 -10.42 -12.89 15.42
N PRO A 259 -10.18 -12.09 14.36
CA PRO A 259 -9.97 -12.61 13.02
C PRO A 259 -8.79 -13.59 12.98
N THR A 260 -8.93 -14.64 12.20
CA THR A 260 -7.82 -15.53 11.86
C THR A 260 -6.96 -14.92 10.76
N VAL A 261 -5.76 -15.46 10.55
CA VAL A 261 -4.91 -15.04 9.42
C VAL A 261 -5.59 -15.33 8.08
N LEU A 262 -6.39 -16.41 7.97
CA LEU A 262 -7.12 -16.70 6.73
C LEU A 262 -8.26 -15.73 6.46
N ASP A 263 -8.89 -15.16 7.49
CA ASP A 263 -9.85 -14.04 7.32
C ASP A 263 -9.14 -12.79 6.79
N GLU A 264 -7.90 -12.52 7.24
CA GLU A 264 -7.07 -11.44 6.70
C GLU A 264 -6.69 -11.68 5.23
N VAL A 265 -6.38 -12.92 4.86
CA VAL A 265 -6.10 -13.33 3.47
C VAL A 265 -7.31 -13.07 2.58
N ASP A 266 -8.49 -13.52 2.99
CA ASP A 266 -9.72 -13.29 2.25
C ASP A 266 -10.00 -11.78 2.05
N TYR A 267 -9.80 -10.98 3.09
CA TYR A 267 -9.94 -9.54 3.01
C TYR A 267 -8.99 -8.91 1.98
N ALA A 268 -7.71 -9.26 2.01
CA ALA A 268 -6.73 -8.69 1.09
C ALA A 268 -6.98 -9.11 -0.36
N LEU A 269 -7.37 -10.38 -0.57
CA LEU A 269 -7.59 -10.92 -1.91
C LEU A 269 -8.90 -10.47 -2.55
N HIS A 270 -9.84 -9.97 -1.75
CA HIS A 270 -11.10 -9.42 -2.24
C HIS A 270 -10.90 -8.32 -3.32
N TYR A 271 -9.91 -7.45 -3.16
CA TYR A 271 -9.61 -6.40 -4.14
C TYR A 271 -9.14 -6.96 -5.48
N PHE A 272 -8.50 -8.13 -5.47
CA PHE A 272 -8.16 -8.83 -6.71
C PHE A 272 -9.40 -9.35 -7.41
N GLN A 273 -10.27 -10.02 -6.65
CA GLN A 273 -11.47 -10.64 -7.19
C GLN A 273 -12.40 -9.61 -7.84
N GLU A 274 -12.59 -8.45 -7.21
CA GLU A 274 -13.60 -7.47 -7.60
C GLU A 274 -13.07 -6.41 -8.57
N VAL A 275 -11.77 -6.10 -8.53
CA VAL A 275 -11.23 -4.93 -9.23
C VAL A 275 -9.98 -5.24 -10.04
N LEU A 276 -8.92 -5.75 -9.42
CA LEU A 276 -7.59 -5.79 -10.04
C LEU A 276 -7.48 -6.83 -11.15
N PHE A 277 -8.19 -7.96 -11.03
CA PHE A 277 -8.15 -9.04 -12.00
C PHE A 277 -8.60 -8.59 -13.39
N ASP A 278 -9.62 -7.75 -13.46
CA ASP A 278 -10.10 -7.16 -14.70
C ASP A 278 -9.44 -5.80 -15.01
N GLY A 279 -8.95 -5.10 -13.99
CA GLY A 279 -8.35 -3.76 -14.11
C GLY A 279 -6.95 -3.76 -14.72
N ILE A 280 -6.06 -4.66 -14.30
CA ILE A 280 -4.67 -4.62 -14.77
C ILE A 280 -4.52 -4.87 -16.27
N PRO A 281 -5.27 -5.76 -16.92
CA PRO A 281 -5.32 -5.83 -18.38
C PRO A 281 -5.76 -4.52 -19.05
N GLN A 282 -6.67 -3.76 -18.44
CA GLN A 282 -7.07 -2.46 -18.96
C GLN A 282 -5.95 -1.42 -18.83
N LEU A 283 -5.21 -1.45 -17.71
CA LEU A 283 -4.03 -0.60 -17.52
C LEU A 283 -2.99 -0.83 -18.64
N TYR A 284 -2.71 -2.09 -18.96
CA TYR A 284 -1.82 -2.45 -20.06
C TYR A 284 -2.30 -1.88 -21.41
N LYS A 285 -3.61 -1.97 -21.69
CA LYS A 285 -4.21 -1.38 -22.89
C LYS A 285 -4.07 0.15 -22.92
N ARG A 286 -4.31 0.84 -21.79
CA ARG A 286 -4.12 2.30 -21.67
C ARG A 286 -2.67 2.71 -21.92
N LEU A 287 -1.70 2.00 -21.32
CA LEU A 287 -0.28 2.25 -21.53
C LEU A 287 0.11 2.07 -22.99
N THR A 288 -0.29 0.94 -23.58
CA THR A 288 0.03 0.61 -24.99
C THR A 288 -0.56 1.64 -25.94
N TYR A 289 -1.82 2.05 -25.72
CA TYR A 289 -2.48 3.07 -26.54
C TYR A 289 -1.75 4.41 -26.44
N SER A 290 -1.48 4.93 -25.24
CA SER A 290 -0.83 6.20 -25.03
C SER A 290 0.63 6.21 -25.57
N LEU A 291 1.35 5.09 -25.42
CA LEU A 291 2.69 4.92 -25.98
C LEU A 291 2.66 5.02 -27.52
N LYS A 292 1.78 4.23 -28.17
CA LYS A 292 1.69 4.16 -29.64
C LYS A 292 1.18 5.46 -30.28
N GLN A 293 0.36 6.23 -29.56
CA GLN A 293 -0.09 7.57 -30.02
C GLN A 293 1.10 8.56 -30.16
N THR A 294 2.07 8.51 -29.23
CA THR A 294 3.22 9.42 -29.25
C THR A 294 4.43 8.83 -29.98
N PHE A 295 4.67 7.53 -29.80
CA PHE A 295 5.81 6.80 -30.35
C PHE A 295 5.32 5.52 -31.06
N PRO A 296 4.75 5.60 -32.27
CA PRO A 296 4.13 4.45 -32.96
C PRO A 296 5.04 3.24 -33.19
N TRP A 297 6.36 3.49 -33.25
CA TRP A 297 7.39 2.47 -33.51
C TRP A 297 7.95 1.78 -32.26
N LEU A 298 7.66 2.29 -31.06
CA LEU A 298 8.12 1.65 -29.84
C LEU A 298 7.22 0.48 -29.45
N GLU A 299 7.82 -0.59 -28.93
CA GLU A 299 7.08 -1.74 -28.43
C GLU A 299 6.66 -1.53 -26.96
N PRO A 300 5.45 -1.98 -26.58
CA PRO A 300 4.99 -1.90 -25.21
C PRO A 300 5.81 -2.83 -24.28
N PRO A 301 5.74 -2.65 -22.95
CA PRO A 301 6.38 -3.56 -22.00
C PRO A 301 5.78 -4.96 -22.07
N SER A 302 6.41 -5.92 -21.37
CA SER A 302 5.77 -7.21 -21.11
C SER A 302 4.46 -7.02 -20.34
N LYS A 303 3.45 -7.86 -20.56
CA LYS A 303 2.14 -7.72 -19.91
C LYS A 303 2.21 -7.81 -18.40
N ASN A 304 3.18 -8.54 -17.87
CA ASN A 304 3.45 -8.68 -16.42
C ASN A 304 4.40 -7.60 -15.86
N PHE A 305 4.52 -6.44 -16.51
CA PHE A 305 5.33 -5.31 -16.01
C PHE A 305 4.88 -4.81 -14.64
N CYS A 306 3.62 -5.05 -14.29
CA CYS A 306 3.04 -4.77 -12.98
C CYS A 306 2.58 -6.08 -12.35
N SER A 307 3.16 -6.44 -11.22
CA SER A 307 2.88 -7.67 -10.49
C SER A 307 2.61 -7.39 -9.01
N PHE A 308 1.98 -8.36 -8.35
CA PHE A 308 1.54 -8.21 -6.98
C PHE A 308 2.19 -9.23 -6.05
N GLY A 309 2.53 -8.76 -4.85
CA GLY A 309 2.95 -9.59 -3.74
C GLY A 309 1.96 -9.50 -2.57
N SER A 310 2.08 -10.43 -1.62
CA SER A 310 1.31 -10.41 -0.38
C SER A 310 2.18 -10.84 0.80
N TRP A 311 2.01 -10.13 1.92
CA TRP A 311 2.54 -10.53 3.22
C TRP A 311 1.48 -11.24 4.07
N VAL A 312 0.22 -11.18 3.65
CA VAL A 312 -0.88 -11.78 4.40
C VAL A 312 -0.81 -13.29 4.31
N GLY A 313 -0.65 -13.94 5.46
CA GLY A 313 -0.43 -15.38 5.55
C GLY A 313 1.02 -15.84 5.39
N SER A 314 1.98 -14.91 5.25
CA SER A 314 3.40 -15.22 5.06
C SER A 314 4.36 -14.39 5.93
N ASP A 315 3.92 -13.27 6.51
CA ASP A 315 4.69 -12.43 7.42
C ASP A 315 4.70 -13.01 8.84
N ARG A 316 5.84 -13.56 9.25
CA ARG A 316 6.05 -14.23 10.56
C ARG A 316 6.66 -13.31 11.60
N ASP A 317 7.17 -12.14 11.21
CA ASP A 317 7.82 -11.23 12.15
C ASP A 317 6.88 -10.85 13.29
N GLY A 318 7.12 -11.53 14.45
CA GLY A 318 6.36 -11.36 15.67
C GLY A 318 4.86 -11.65 15.55
N ASN A 319 4.43 -12.44 14.58
CA ASN A 319 3.07 -12.98 14.48
C ASN A 319 3.06 -14.50 14.63
N PRO A 320 2.85 -15.04 15.83
CA PRO A 320 2.85 -16.49 16.06
C PRO A 320 1.66 -17.21 15.38
N SER A 321 0.66 -16.47 14.91
CA SER A 321 -0.48 -17.05 14.20
C SER A 321 -0.19 -17.40 12.75
N VAL A 322 0.92 -16.93 12.18
CA VAL A 322 1.38 -17.28 10.82
C VAL A 322 2.29 -18.49 10.91
N THR A 323 1.72 -19.68 10.81
CA THR A 323 2.43 -20.97 10.85
C THR A 323 2.75 -21.46 9.41
N PRO A 324 3.64 -22.46 9.24
CA PRO A 324 3.87 -23.11 7.95
C PRO A 324 2.58 -23.61 7.27
N GLU A 325 1.65 -24.15 8.06
CA GLU A 325 0.37 -24.59 7.57
C GLU A 325 -0.51 -23.45 7.04
N VAL A 326 -0.54 -22.31 7.74
CA VAL A 326 -1.27 -21.12 7.30
C VAL A 326 -0.71 -20.60 5.97
N THR A 327 0.60 -20.59 5.80
CA THR A 327 1.23 -20.16 4.53
C THR A 327 0.87 -21.11 3.39
N TRP A 328 0.86 -22.43 3.63
CA TRP A 328 0.40 -23.43 2.66
C TRP A 328 -1.06 -23.20 2.25
N LYS A 329 -1.95 -23.05 3.24
CA LYS A 329 -3.38 -22.80 3.00
C LYS A 329 -3.63 -21.50 2.26
N THR A 330 -2.83 -20.47 2.54
CA THR A 330 -2.90 -19.17 1.84
C THR A 330 -2.58 -19.34 0.35
N ALA A 331 -1.53 -20.05 0.00
CA ALA A 331 -1.17 -20.32 -1.39
C ALA A 331 -2.27 -21.11 -2.13
N CYS A 332 -2.82 -22.13 -1.49
CA CYS A 332 -3.94 -22.91 -2.05
C CYS A 332 -5.19 -22.04 -2.23
N TYR A 333 -5.46 -21.12 -1.30
CA TYR A 333 -6.62 -20.22 -1.35
C TYR A 333 -6.51 -19.22 -2.53
N GLN A 334 -5.34 -18.61 -2.72
CA GLN A 334 -5.06 -17.74 -3.86
C GLN A 334 -5.26 -18.47 -5.19
N ARG A 335 -4.71 -19.67 -5.31
CA ARG A 335 -4.82 -20.51 -6.50
C ARG A 335 -6.27 -20.91 -6.79
N LYS A 336 -7.05 -21.26 -5.77
CA LYS A 336 -8.48 -21.53 -5.90
C LYS A 336 -9.21 -20.35 -6.53
N MET A 337 -9.00 -19.16 -6.02
CA MET A 337 -9.66 -17.93 -6.50
C MET A 337 -9.39 -17.67 -7.99
N VAL A 338 -8.14 -17.78 -8.40
CA VAL A 338 -7.73 -17.60 -9.81
C VAL A 338 -8.35 -18.66 -10.71
N LEU A 339 -8.29 -19.93 -10.31
CA LEU A 339 -8.84 -21.03 -11.10
C LEU A 339 -10.36 -20.90 -11.29
N GLU A 340 -11.08 -20.47 -10.25
CA GLU A 340 -12.53 -20.22 -10.36
C GLU A 340 -12.84 -19.10 -11.36
N ARG A 341 -12.05 -18.03 -11.39
CA ARG A 341 -12.19 -16.96 -12.39
C ARG A 341 -11.90 -17.45 -13.80
N TYR A 342 -10.81 -18.21 -14.00
CA TYR A 342 -10.50 -18.77 -15.32
C TYR A 342 -11.56 -19.77 -15.81
N ILE A 343 -12.09 -20.60 -14.92
CA ILE A 343 -13.21 -21.51 -15.24
C ILE A 343 -14.43 -20.72 -15.72
N GLN A 344 -14.78 -19.62 -15.06
CA GLN A 344 -15.88 -18.75 -15.48
C GLN A 344 -15.63 -18.12 -16.86
N SER A 345 -14.41 -17.60 -17.09
CA SER A 345 -14.03 -17.01 -18.37
C SER A 345 -14.05 -18.03 -19.52
N VAL A 346 -13.57 -19.26 -19.28
CA VAL A 346 -13.61 -20.34 -20.29
C VAL A 346 -15.04 -20.78 -20.59
N LYS A 347 -15.92 -20.86 -19.58
CA LYS A 347 -17.35 -21.13 -19.78
C LYS A 347 -18.01 -20.08 -20.67
N HIS A 348 -17.69 -18.81 -20.44
CA HIS A 348 -18.17 -17.73 -21.30
C HIS A 348 -17.63 -17.82 -22.72
N LEU A 349 -16.33 -18.15 -22.89
CA LEU A 349 -15.75 -18.36 -24.22
C LEU A 349 -16.37 -19.54 -24.96
N ILE A 350 -16.79 -20.63 -24.29
CA ILE A 350 -17.54 -21.75 -24.89
C ILE A 350 -18.86 -21.24 -25.46
N GLU A 351 -19.54 -20.33 -24.80
CA GLU A 351 -20.78 -19.74 -25.32
C GLU A 351 -20.52 -18.81 -26.50
N LEU A 352 -19.48 -18.03 -26.46
CA LEU A 352 -19.12 -16.99 -27.43
C LEU A 352 -18.56 -17.57 -28.74
N LEU A 353 -17.62 -18.54 -28.66
CA LEU A 353 -16.90 -19.09 -29.81
C LEU A 353 -17.63 -20.26 -30.48
N SER A 354 -18.89 -20.06 -30.86
CA SER A 354 -19.72 -21.03 -31.61
C SER A 354 -19.46 -21.01 -33.12
N VAL A 355 -18.17 -20.83 -33.50
CA VAL A 355 -17.74 -20.73 -34.89
C VAL A 355 -17.78 -22.12 -35.53
N SER A 356 -18.51 -22.24 -36.65
CA SER A 356 -18.70 -23.50 -37.36
C SER A 356 -17.72 -23.65 -38.52
N MET A 357 -17.17 -24.86 -38.67
CA MET A 357 -16.34 -25.23 -39.83
C MET A 357 -17.06 -25.14 -41.19
N HIS A 358 -18.37 -24.99 -41.22
CA HIS A 358 -19.11 -24.71 -42.46
C HIS A 358 -18.88 -23.30 -43.01
N TRP A 359 -18.44 -22.34 -42.13
CA TRP A 359 -18.33 -20.94 -42.47
C TRP A 359 -16.94 -20.33 -42.21
N SER A 360 -16.07 -21.08 -41.52
CA SER A 360 -14.72 -20.62 -41.17
C SER A 360 -13.74 -21.79 -41.31
N ASP A 361 -12.58 -21.51 -41.88
CA ASP A 361 -11.49 -22.46 -41.94
C ASP A 361 -10.87 -22.66 -40.53
N VAL A 362 -10.20 -23.80 -40.37
CA VAL A 362 -9.49 -24.17 -39.13
C VAL A 362 -8.13 -24.73 -39.52
N LEU A 363 -7.10 -24.30 -38.79
CA LEU A 363 -5.72 -24.73 -39.03
C LEU A 363 -5.52 -26.21 -38.60
N PRO A 364 -4.60 -26.92 -39.23
CA PRO A 364 -4.32 -28.33 -38.89
C PRO A 364 -3.88 -28.55 -37.46
N ASP A 365 -3.11 -27.64 -36.88
CA ASP A 365 -2.58 -27.75 -35.53
C ASP A 365 -3.66 -27.75 -34.44
N LEU A 366 -4.79 -27.05 -34.65
CA LEU A 366 -5.94 -27.14 -33.75
C LEU A 366 -6.62 -28.52 -33.86
N LEU A 367 -6.73 -29.07 -35.07
CA LEU A 367 -7.31 -30.41 -35.28
C LEU A 367 -6.43 -31.49 -34.66
N GLU A 368 -5.12 -31.43 -34.86
CA GLU A 368 -4.15 -32.37 -34.22
C GLU A 368 -4.24 -32.27 -32.68
N SER A 369 -4.37 -31.05 -32.12
CA SER A 369 -4.57 -30.84 -30.70
C SER A 369 -5.89 -31.45 -30.20
N LEU A 370 -6.98 -31.39 -30.98
CA LEU A 370 -8.27 -32.02 -30.64
C LEU A 370 -8.19 -33.56 -30.65
N GLU A 371 -7.45 -34.15 -31.60
CA GLU A 371 -7.23 -35.62 -31.66
C GLU A 371 -6.43 -36.08 -30.43
N LEU A 372 -5.42 -35.32 -30.02
CA LEU A 372 -4.66 -35.60 -28.80
C LEU A 372 -5.55 -35.50 -27.57
N ASP A 373 -6.36 -34.44 -27.44
CA ASP A 373 -7.28 -34.23 -26.32
C ASP A 373 -8.33 -35.35 -26.23
N GLN A 374 -8.83 -35.81 -27.36
CA GLN A 374 -9.76 -36.96 -27.43
C GLN A 374 -9.14 -38.22 -26.83
N SER A 375 -7.84 -38.46 -27.12
CA SER A 375 -7.15 -39.65 -26.60
C SER A 375 -6.95 -39.60 -25.08
N ILE A 376 -6.87 -38.41 -24.52
CA ILE A 376 -6.56 -38.18 -23.10
C ILE A 376 -7.84 -37.99 -22.26
N LEU A 377 -8.86 -37.33 -22.82
CA LEU A 377 -10.12 -36.98 -22.18
C LEU A 377 -11.30 -37.53 -22.95
N SER A 378 -11.36 -38.87 -23.10
CA SER A 378 -12.41 -39.54 -23.86
C SER A 378 -13.82 -39.31 -23.31
N ASP A 379 -13.96 -39.10 -22.01
CA ASP A 379 -15.26 -38.82 -21.37
C ASP A 379 -15.87 -37.50 -21.86
N VAL A 380 -15.05 -36.45 -22.09
CA VAL A 380 -15.49 -35.17 -22.65
C VAL A 380 -15.91 -35.34 -24.12
N TYR A 381 -15.11 -36.14 -24.87
CA TYR A 381 -15.44 -36.44 -26.25
C TYR A 381 -16.79 -37.17 -26.37
N ASP A 382 -17.00 -38.25 -25.62
CA ASP A 382 -18.23 -39.04 -25.64
C ASP A 382 -19.48 -38.20 -25.29
N ALA A 383 -19.31 -37.23 -24.39
CA ALA A 383 -20.41 -36.35 -23.97
C ALA A 383 -20.73 -35.22 -24.97
N LEU A 384 -19.72 -34.66 -25.64
CA LEU A 384 -19.85 -33.37 -26.37
C LEU A 384 -19.53 -33.44 -27.88
N ALA A 385 -18.81 -34.46 -28.37
CA ALA A 385 -18.39 -34.54 -29.78
C ALA A 385 -19.52 -34.47 -30.78
N LEU A 386 -20.66 -35.14 -30.49
CA LEU A 386 -21.84 -35.08 -31.35
C LEU A 386 -22.47 -33.68 -31.35
N ARG A 387 -22.53 -33.05 -30.18
CA ARG A 387 -23.12 -31.70 -30.01
C ARG A 387 -22.27 -30.61 -30.68
N TYR A 388 -20.95 -30.70 -30.57
CA TYR A 388 -20.02 -29.72 -31.10
C TYR A 388 -19.24 -30.17 -32.34
N ARG A 389 -19.84 -31.11 -33.10
CA ARG A 389 -19.22 -31.74 -34.27
C ARG A 389 -18.64 -30.77 -35.28
N GLN A 390 -19.29 -29.63 -35.47
CA GLN A 390 -18.86 -28.59 -36.42
C GLN A 390 -18.27 -27.37 -35.75
N GLU A 391 -18.06 -27.37 -34.41
CA GLU A 391 -17.65 -26.24 -33.60
C GLU A 391 -16.35 -26.54 -32.82
N PRO A 392 -15.20 -26.61 -33.51
CA PRO A 392 -13.96 -27.13 -32.97
C PRO A 392 -13.45 -26.31 -31.79
N TYR A 393 -13.66 -24.98 -31.78
CA TYR A 393 -13.27 -24.12 -30.69
C TYR A 393 -14.03 -24.44 -29.38
N ARG A 394 -15.32 -24.73 -29.49
CA ARG A 394 -16.13 -25.12 -28.32
C ARG A 394 -15.69 -26.46 -27.75
N LEU A 395 -15.36 -27.43 -28.61
CA LEU A 395 -14.86 -28.72 -28.18
C LEU A 395 -13.48 -28.57 -27.51
N LYS A 396 -12.57 -27.75 -28.09
CA LYS A 396 -11.26 -27.47 -27.53
C LYS A 396 -11.38 -26.81 -26.15
N LEU A 397 -12.23 -25.80 -26.04
CA LEU A 397 -12.48 -25.13 -24.76
C LEU A 397 -13.15 -26.03 -23.70
N ALA A 398 -13.92 -27.02 -24.11
CA ALA A 398 -14.48 -28.03 -23.19
C ALA A 398 -13.38 -28.93 -22.59
N TYR A 399 -12.36 -29.30 -23.37
CA TYR A 399 -11.19 -30.01 -22.84
C TYR A 399 -10.37 -29.12 -21.89
N VAL A 400 -10.17 -27.87 -22.27
CA VAL A 400 -9.50 -26.85 -21.41
C VAL A 400 -10.25 -26.69 -20.09
N LEU A 401 -11.59 -26.59 -20.14
CA LEU A 401 -12.44 -26.49 -18.97
C LEU A 401 -12.25 -27.67 -18.02
N ARG A 402 -12.29 -28.89 -18.57
CA ARG A 402 -12.11 -30.12 -17.77
C ARG A 402 -10.75 -30.16 -17.06
N ARG A 403 -9.67 -29.78 -17.75
CA ARG A 403 -8.33 -29.70 -17.14
C ARG A 403 -8.28 -28.68 -16.03
N LEU A 404 -8.90 -27.48 -16.20
CA LEU A 404 -8.99 -26.47 -15.15
C LEU A 404 -9.80 -26.98 -13.94
N GLU A 405 -10.91 -27.67 -14.17
CA GLU A 405 -11.71 -28.25 -13.09
C GLU A 405 -10.90 -29.32 -12.31
N ASN A 406 -10.18 -30.20 -13.00
CA ASN A 406 -9.29 -31.17 -12.37
C ASN A 406 -8.17 -30.48 -11.56
N THR A 407 -7.60 -29.40 -12.09
CA THR A 407 -6.59 -28.58 -11.38
C THR A 407 -7.17 -27.96 -10.11
N ARG A 408 -8.39 -27.42 -10.16
CA ARG A 408 -9.11 -26.86 -9.01
C ARG A 408 -9.36 -27.93 -7.96
N ASP A 409 -9.86 -29.11 -8.37
CA ASP A 409 -10.24 -30.19 -7.45
C ASP A 409 -8.99 -30.76 -6.75
N ARG A 410 -7.85 -30.89 -7.47
CA ARG A 410 -6.56 -31.20 -6.86
C ARG A 410 -6.15 -30.15 -5.84
N ASN A 411 -6.25 -28.87 -6.20
CA ASN A 411 -5.90 -27.77 -5.29
C ASN A 411 -6.76 -27.77 -4.00
N LEU A 412 -8.03 -28.16 -4.10
CA LEU A 412 -8.91 -28.33 -2.94
C LEU A 412 -8.46 -29.48 -2.02
N ALA A 413 -8.08 -30.62 -2.60
CA ALA A 413 -7.51 -31.72 -1.83
C ALA A 413 -6.22 -31.30 -1.10
N LEU A 414 -5.33 -30.58 -1.77
CA LEU A 414 -4.09 -30.02 -1.17
C LEU A 414 -4.39 -29.03 -0.04
N TYR A 415 -5.42 -28.19 -0.18
CA TYR A 415 -5.86 -27.28 0.89
C TYR A 415 -6.29 -28.05 2.13
N ASN A 416 -7.03 -29.14 1.96
CA ASN A 416 -7.51 -30.01 3.03
C ASN A 416 -6.45 -30.99 3.56
N ARG A 417 -5.26 -31.02 2.97
CA ARG A 417 -4.22 -32.04 3.21
C ARG A 417 -4.68 -33.48 2.97
N GLU A 418 -5.57 -33.64 2.02
CA GLU A 418 -6.04 -34.94 1.53
C GLU A 418 -5.15 -35.42 0.39
N THR A 419 -4.97 -36.73 0.26
CA THR A 419 -4.31 -37.28 -0.93
C THR A 419 -5.24 -37.09 -2.13
N PRO A 420 -4.79 -36.40 -3.21
CA PRO A 420 -5.65 -36.24 -4.40
C PRO A 420 -6.12 -37.59 -4.93
N SER A 421 -7.42 -37.76 -5.03
CA SER A 421 -8.05 -39.05 -5.42
C SER A 421 -7.76 -39.48 -6.86
N ASN A 422 -7.24 -38.57 -7.71
CA ASN A 422 -6.98 -38.79 -9.12
C ASN A 422 -5.64 -38.15 -9.54
N GLU A 423 -4.51 -38.72 -9.10
CA GLU A 423 -3.18 -38.19 -9.49
C GLU A 423 -2.92 -38.26 -11.00
N ASP A 424 -3.56 -39.20 -11.71
CA ASP A 424 -3.40 -39.43 -13.16
C ASP A 424 -4.39 -38.61 -14.02
N SER A 425 -5.29 -37.81 -13.41
CA SER A 425 -6.24 -37.02 -14.19
C SER A 425 -5.53 -35.89 -14.94
N PRO A 426 -5.84 -35.70 -16.23
CA PRO A 426 -5.27 -34.58 -17.00
C PRO A 426 -5.59 -33.24 -16.38
N MET A 427 -4.57 -32.47 -16.05
CA MET A 427 -4.66 -31.17 -15.39
C MET A 427 -3.53 -30.25 -15.85
N TYR A 428 -3.63 -28.96 -15.56
CA TYR A 428 -2.55 -28.01 -15.76
C TYR A 428 -1.65 -27.94 -14.54
N ARG A 429 -0.34 -28.07 -14.74
CA ARG A 429 0.67 -27.88 -13.69
C ARG A 429 1.01 -26.41 -13.48
N SER A 430 0.95 -25.60 -14.56
CA SER A 430 1.28 -24.18 -14.56
C SER A 430 0.33 -23.38 -15.45
N GLY A 431 0.26 -22.07 -15.22
CA GLY A 431 -0.46 -21.17 -16.13
C GLY A 431 0.15 -21.10 -17.52
N ALA A 432 1.44 -21.41 -17.68
CA ALA A 432 2.08 -21.47 -18.99
C ALA A 432 1.51 -22.57 -19.90
N GLU A 433 1.18 -23.74 -19.35
CA GLU A 433 0.50 -24.82 -20.11
C GLU A 433 -0.90 -24.39 -20.56
N PHE A 434 -1.66 -23.78 -19.68
CA PHE A 434 -2.98 -23.22 -20.00
C PHE A 434 -2.88 -22.10 -21.04
N LEU A 435 -1.92 -21.20 -20.89
CA LEU A 435 -1.65 -20.11 -21.81
C LEU A 435 -1.32 -20.61 -23.23
N ALA A 436 -0.55 -21.70 -23.34
CA ALA A 436 -0.19 -22.27 -24.63
C ALA A 436 -1.43 -22.73 -25.42
N GLU A 437 -2.41 -23.31 -24.74
CA GLU A 437 -3.66 -23.71 -25.38
C GLU A 437 -4.55 -22.51 -25.79
N LEU A 438 -4.60 -21.48 -24.96
CA LEU A 438 -5.33 -20.25 -25.33
C LEU A 438 -4.68 -19.55 -26.54
N ARG A 439 -3.35 -19.53 -26.60
CA ARG A 439 -2.61 -18.95 -27.74
C ARG A 439 -2.79 -19.79 -29.02
N LEU A 440 -2.92 -21.11 -28.93
CA LEU A 440 -3.27 -21.95 -30.07
C LEU A 440 -4.63 -21.51 -30.66
N ILE A 441 -5.63 -21.31 -29.82
CA ILE A 441 -6.95 -20.81 -30.23
C ILE A 441 -6.83 -19.41 -30.83
N GLN A 442 -6.13 -18.50 -30.17
CA GLN A 442 -5.94 -17.12 -30.62
C GLN A 442 -5.27 -17.07 -32.01
N ARG A 443 -4.16 -17.82 -32.19
CA ARG A 443 -3.47 -17.89 -33.49
C ARG A 443 -4.39 -18.41 -34.59
N ASN A 444 -5.12 -19.48 -34.29
CA ASN A 444 -6.04 -20.07 -35.24
C ASN A 444 -7.13 -19.08 -35.68
N LEU A 445 -7.75 -18.35 -34.74
CA LEU A 445 -8.72 -17.30 -35.05
C LEU A 445 -8.08 -16.17 -35.88
N THR A 446 -6.91 -15.72 -35.51
CA THR A 446 -6.23 -14.58 -36.18
C THR A 446 -5.87 -14.93 -37.62
N GLU A 447 -5.28 -16.11 -37.86
CA GLU A 447 -4.88 -16.57 -39.20
C GLU A 447 -6.08 -16.87 -40.12
N THR A 448 -7.25 -17.17 -39.53
CA THR A 448 -8.50 -17.34 -40.27
C THR A 448 -9.34 -16.06 -40.38
N GLY A 449 -8.75 -14.91 -40.00
CA GLY A 449 -9.37 -13.59 -40.16
C GLY A 449 -10.40 -13.21 -39.10
N LEU A 450 -10.40 -13.90 -37.94
CA LEU A 450 -11.26 -13.62 -36.79
C LEU A 450 -10.46 -13.05 -35.63
N SER A 451 -11.11 -12.29 -34.76
CA SER A 451 -10.55 -11.79 -33.49
C SER A 451 -11.59 -11.99 -32.37
N CYS A 452 -11.09 -12.25 -31.16
CA CYS A 452 -11.94 -12.39 -29.99
C CYS A 452 -11.33 -11.63 -28.81
N GLY A 453 -11.89 -10.46 -28.51
CA GLY A 453 -11.41 -9.57 -27.46
C GLY A 453 -11.45 -10.18 -26.04
N GLU A 454 -12.44 -11.06 -25.79
CA GLU A 454 -12.56 -11.77 -24.50
C GLU A 454 -11.45 -12.81 -24.33
N LEU A 455 -11.05 -13.51 -25.42
CA LEU A 455 -9.91 -14.41 -25.39
C LEU A 455 -8.61 -13.66 -25.16
N ASP A 456 -8.40 -12.52 -25.83
CA ASP A 456 -7.23 -11.67 -25.64
C ASP A 456 -7.16 -11.13 -24.21
N HIS A 457 -8.31 -10.81 -23.62
CA HIS A 457 -8.41 -10.39 -22.23
C HIS A 457 -7.99 -11.51 -21.27
N LEU A 458 -8.53 -12.72 -21.46
CA LEU A 458 -8.17 -13.91 -20.67
C LEU A 458 -6.67 -14.24 -20.80
N ILE A 459 -6.11 -14.21 -22.01
CA ILE A 459 -4.67 -14.40 -22.24
C ILE A 459 -3.85 -13.39 -21.44
N CYS A 460 -4.26 -12.10 -21.44
CA CYS A 460 -3.59 -11.08 -20.66
C CYS A 460 -3.67 -11.34 -19.16
N GLN A 461 -4.82 -11.78 -18.65
CA GLN A 461 -4.98 -12.16 -17.25
C GLN A 461 -4.06 -13.32 -16.85
N VAL A 462 -3.96 -14.36 -17.67
CA VAL A 462 -3.09 -15.52 -17.39
C VAL A 462 -1.60 -15.12 -17.41
N GLU A 463 -1.20 -14.24 -18.32
CA GLU A 463 0.18 -13.73 -18.37
C GLU A 463 0.57 -12.87 -17.16
N ILE A 464 -0.40 -12.14 -16.57
CA ILE A 464 -0.18 -11.29 -15.40
C ILE A 464 -0.22 -12.09 -14.10
N PHE A 465 -1.27 -12.90 -13.92
CA PHE A 465 -1.56 -13.53 -12.62
C PHE A 465 -1.13 -14.99 -12.52
N ASP A 466 -0.79 -15.65 -13.64
CA ASP A 466 -0.49 -17.08 -13.69
C ASP A 466 -1.58 -17.89 -12.96
N PHE A 467 -1.23 -18.94 -12.22
CA PHE A 467 -2.11 -19.63 -11.27
C PHE A 467 -1.90 -19.19 -9.83
N ASN A 468 -0.99 -18.24 -9.60
CA ASN A 468 -0.55 -17.83 -8.26
C ASN A 468 -1.29 -16.62 -7.71
N LEU A 469 -1.89 -15.77 -8.55
CA LEU A 469 -2.53 -14.49 -8.25
C LEU A 469 -1.54 -13.46 -7.68
N THR A 470 -0.91 -13.77 -6.55
CA THR A 470 0.13 -12.95 -5.90
C THR A 470 1.31 -13.81 -5.48
N GLN A 471 2.48 -13.17 -5.37
CA GLN A 471 3.68 -13.80 -4.79
C GLN A 471 3.66 -13.64 -3.28
N LEU A 472 3.93 -14.72 -2.53
CA LEU A 472 4.06 -14.66 -1.08
C LEU A 472 5.51 -14.29 -0.72
N ASP A 473 5.69 -13.20 0.02
CA ASP A 473 6.98 -12.83 0.61
C ASP A 473 7.03 -13.36 2.04
N ILE A 474 7.95 -14.25 2.36
CA ILE A 474 8.22 -14.66 3.74
C ILE A 474 9.01 -13.54 4.44
N ARG A 475 8.63 -13.20 5.67
CA ARG A 475 9.38 -12.28 6.51
C ARG A 475 9.55 -12.83 7.92
N GLN A 476 10.78 -12.77 8.43
CA GLN A 476 11.12 -13.20 9.79
C GLN A 476 12.23 -12.30 10.38
N GLU A 477 12.26 -12.18 11.69
CA GLU A 477 13.29 -11.43 12.44
C GLU A 477 14.64 -12.16 12.46
N SER A 478 15.77 -11.43 12.30
CA SER A 478 17.13 -11.99 12.24
C SER A 478 17.49 -12.81 13.46
N SER A 479 17.14 -12.37 14.68
CA SER A 479 17.41 -13.12 15.92
C SER A 479 16.81 -14.53 15.93
N ARG A 480 15.72 -14.76 15.16
CA ARG A 480 15.11 -16.11 15.07
C ARG A 480 15.99 -17.08 14.29
N HIS A 481 16.76 -16.60 13.33
CA HIS A 481 17.69 -17.41 12.55
C HIS A 481 18.92 -17.75 13.37
N SER A 482 19.53 -16.75 14.01
CA SER A 482 20.70 -16.97 14.86
C SER A 482 20.40 -17.88 16.07
N ASP A 483 19.25 -17.72 16.73
CA ASP A 483 18.81 -18.60 17.81
C ASP A 483 18.58 -20.04 17.31
N THR A 484 17.99 -20.20 16.11
CA THR A 484 17.79 -21.50 15.47
C THR A 484 19.12 -22.21 15.18
N ILE A 485 20.06 -21.48 14.59
CA ILE A 485 21.41 -22.03 14.31
C ILE A 485 22.14 -22.36 15.60
N ASN A 486 22.06 -21.49 16.61
CA ASN A 486 22.66 -21.73 17.90
C ASN A 486 22.15 -23.04 18.52
N GLU A 487 20.83 -23.27 18.57
CA GLU A 487 20.24 -24.51 19.12
C GLU A 487 20.67 -25.74 18.32
N ILE A 488 20.73 -25.67 16.99
CA ILE A 488 21.20 -26.76 16.14
C ILE A 488 22.66 -27.10 16.44
N LEU A 489 23.54 -26.09 16.59
CA LEU A 489 24.96 -26.30 16.83
C LEU A 489 25.25 -26.79 18.23
N GLU A 490 24.51 -26.36 19.24
CA GLU A 490 24.56 -26.88 20.60
C GLU A 490 24.16 -28.36 20.63
N TYR A 491 23.09 -28.74 19.95
CA TYR A 491 22.66 -30.13 19.83
C TYR A 491 23.70 -31.01 19.16
N LEU A 492 24.32 -30.51 18.09
CA LEU A 492 25.36 -31.24 17.34
C LEU A 492 26.76 -31.18 18.01
N GLN A 493 26.94 -30.34 19.02
CA GLN A 493 28.24 -30.09 19.69
C GLN A 493 29.37 -29.72 18.69
N VAL A 494 29.08 -28.89 17.70
CA VAL A 494 30.01 -28.51 16.63
C VAL A 494 30.96 -27.41 17.08
N LEU A 495 30.51 -26.48 17.91
CA LEU A 495 31.30 -25.36 18.39
C LEU A 495 31.64 -25.50 19.88
N PRO A 496 32.83 -25.01 20.31
CA PRO A 496 33.22 -25.05 21.71
C PRO A 496 32.49 -24.02 22.59
N GLN A 497 31.85 -23.00 21.96
CA GLN A 497 31.10 -21.94 22.61
C GLN A 497 29.78 -21.69 21.87
N SER A 498 28.84 -20.95 22.48
CA SER A 498 27.56 -20.62 21.87
C SER A 498 27.77 -19.82 20.59
N TYR A 499 27.01 -20.12 19.55
CA TYR A 499 27.03 -19.37 18.28
C TYR A 499 26.74 -17.89 18.48
N ASN A 500 25.82 -17.57 19.40
CA ASN A 500 25.45 -16.21 19.70
C ASN A 500 26.56 -15.39 20.40
N GLU A 501 27.58 -16.06 20.96
CA GLU A 501 28.74 -15.41 21.58
C GLU A 501 29.90 -15.17 20.60
N LEU A 502 29.82 -15.67 19.36
CA LEU A 502 30.84 -15.47 18.33
C LEU A 502 30.82 -13.99 17.86
N THR A 503 32.02 -13.47 17.51
CA THR A 503 32.09 -12.17 16.81
C THR A 503 31.57 -12.30 15.39
N GLU A 504 31.23 -11.16 14.76
CA GLU A 504 30.72 -11.15 13.39
C GLU A 504 31.67 -11.84 12.41
N GLU A 505 32.97 -11.56 12.51
CA GLU A 505 33.98 -12.17 11.64
C GLU A 505 34.03 -13.68 11.82
N GLN A 506 33.88 -14.18 13.06
CA GLN A 506 33.84 -15.62 13.36
C GLN A 506 32.57 -16.26 12.80
N ARG A 507 31.42 -15.59 12.92
CA ARG A 507 30.16 -16.07 12.34
C ARG A 507 30.26 -16.18 10.83
N VAL A 508 30.71 -15.12 10.17
CA VAL A 508 30.87 -15.08 8.71
C VAL A 508 31.84 -16.15 8.23
N ALA A 509 32.98 -16.31 8.90
CA ALA A 509 33.94 -17.34 8.55
C ALA A 509 33.36 -18.76 8.67
N TRP A 510 32.67 -19.04 9.78
CA TRP A 510 32.05 -20.35 10.00
C TRP A 510 30.93 -20.62 8.98
N LEU A 511 29.99 -19.65 8.79
CA LEU A 511 28.90 -19.75 7.82
C LEU A 511 29.41 -19.97 6.39
N THR A 512 30.43 -19.22 5.98
CA THR A 512 31.06 -19.39 4.66
C THR A 512 31.66 -20.78 4.49
N GLY A 513 32.27 -21.33 5.55
CA GLY A 513 32.81 -22.70 5.54
C GLY A 513 31.68 -23.75 5.37
N GLU A 514 30.58 -23.64 6.12
CA GLU A 514 29.44 -24.56 6.01
C GLU A 514 28.69 -24.43 4.68
N LEU A 515 28.67 -23.25 4.09
CA LEU A 515 28.07 -22.96 2.78
C LEU A 515 28.96 -23.43 1.61
N GLN A 516 30.13 -23.98 1.85
CA GLN A 516 30.96 -24.63 0.80
C GLN A 516 30.63 -26.12 0.61
N THR A 517 29.83 -26.69 1.48
CA THR A 517 29.56 -28.14 1.48
C THR A 517 28.07 -28.43 1.37
N ARG A 518 27.72 -29.59 0.78
CA ARG A 518 26.34 -30.11 0.74
C ARG A 518 25.98 -30.93 1.99
N ARG A 519 26.87 -31.04 2.97
CA ARG A 519 26.61 -31.80 4.20
C ARG A 519 25.43 -31.22 4.95
N PRO A 520 24.36 -32.00 5.24
CA PRO A 520 23.26 -31.55 6.05
C PRO A 520 23.66 -31.40 7.51
N LEU A 521 23.14 -30.40 8.17
CA LEU A 521 23.26 -30.13 9.62
C LEU A 521 21.97 -30.56 10.36
N ILE A 522 20.83 -30.47 9.72
CA ILE A 522 19.52 -30.71 10.32
C ILE A 522 19.14 -32.20 10.16
N PRO A 523 18.83 -32.93 11.25
CA PRO A 523 18.36 -34.29 11.17
C PRO A 523 16.97 -34.38 10.56
N ALA A 524 16.56 -35.55 10.09
CA ALA A 524 15.24 -35.80 9.49
C ALA A 524 14.13 -35.58 10.52
N GLU A 525 14.30 -36.10 11.73
CA GLU A 525 13.44 -35.82 12.88
C GLU A 525 13.98 -34.57 13.60
N LEU A 526 13.08 -33.66 13.98
CA LEU A 526 13.44 -32.37 14.56
C LEU A 526 13.38 -32.44 16.11
N PRO A 527 14.52 -32.65 16.81
CA PRO A 527 14.58 -32.78 18.26
C PRO A 527 14.65 -31.41 18.96
N PHE A 528 14.36 -30.32 18.28
CA PHE A 528 14.58 -28.96 18.75
C PHE A 528 13.32 -28.35 19.40
N SER A 529 13.47 -27.17 19.96
CA SER A 529 12.36 -26.40 20.51
C SER A 529 11.28 -26.10 19.44
N GLU A 530 10.06 -25.85 19.86
CA GLU A 530 8.95 -25.48 18.97
C GLU A 530 9.29 -24.29 18.07
N LYS A 531 10.02 -23.32 18.62
CA LYS A 531 10.44 -22.12 17.89
C LYS A 531 11.44 -22.43 16.78
N THR A 532 12.43 -23.28 17.04
CA THR A 532 13.42 -23.71 16.05
C THR A 532 12.78 -24.60 15.00
N ASN A 533 11.90 -25.50 15.40
CA ASN A 533 11.15 -26.35 14.49
C ASN A 533 10.27 -25.51 13.55
N ASP A 534 9.60 -24.46 14.04
CA ASP A 534 8.78 -23.55 13.20
C ASP A 534 9.62 -22.85 12.12
N VAL A 535 10.84 -22.42 12.46
CA VAL A 535 11.76 -21.80 11.45
C VAL A 535 12.16 -22.84 10.40
N ILE A 536 12.59 -24.02 10.81
CA ILE A 536 13.00 -25.10 9.88
C ILE A 536 11.82 -25.49 8.96
N GLU A 537 10.66 -25.73 9.53
CA GLU A 537 9.44 -26.10 8.78
C GLU A 537 9.00 -24.97 7.83
N THR A 538 9.29 -23.72 8.13
CA THR A 538 9.05 -22.60 7.21
C THR A 538 9.83 -22.76 5.90
N PHE A 539 11.12 -23.07 5.96
CA PHE A 539 11.92 -23.32 4.74
C PHE A 539 11.45 -24.58 4.01
N ARG A 540 11.06 -25.63 4.74
CA ARG A 540 10.50 -26.85 4.14
C ARG A 540 9.19 -26.58 3.40
N VAL A 541 8.30 -25.78 3.99
CA VAL A 541 7.03 -25.39 3.34
C VAL A 541 7.26 -24.55 2.10
N VAL A 542 8.21 -23.62 2.12
CA VAL A 542 8.59 -22.86 0.92
C VAL A 542 9.04 -23.79 -0.20
N ARG A 543 9.89 -24.80 0.14
CA ARG A 543 10.31 -25.81 -0.82
C ARG A 543 9.12 -26.59 -1.41
N SER A 544 8.21 -27.03 -0.55
CA SER A 544 7.01 -27.78 -0.98
C SER A 544 6.10 -26.94 -1.88
N LEU A 545 5.91 -25.65 -1.53
CA LEU A 545 5.13 -24.70 -2.35
C LEU A 545 5.75 -24.49 -3.73
N GLN A 546 7.08 -24.34 -3.80
CA GLN A 546 7.78 -24.19 -5.07
C GLN A 546 7.71 -25.47 -5.94
N GLN A 547 7.76 -26.64 -5.31
CA GLN A 547 7.65 -27.93 -6.02
C GLN A 547 6.26 -28.15 -6.61
N GLU A 548 5.21 -27.75 -5.87
CA GLU A 548 3.82 -27.96 -6.32
C GLU A 548 3.33 -26.84 -7.25
N PHE A 549 3.66 -25.59 -6.96
CA PHE A 549 3.07 -24.42 -7.62
C PHE A 549 4.07 -23.59 -8.45
N GLY A 550 5.34 -24.01 -8.51
CA GLY A 550 6.40 -23.28 -9.19
C GLY A 550 7.08 -22.22 -8.30
N ILE A 551 8.28 -21.79 -8.72
CA ILE A 551 9.15 -20.89 -7.93
C ILE A 551 8.47 -19.56 -7.64
N ASN A 552 7.66 -19.05 -8.56
CA ASN A 552 7.03 -17.73 -8.48
C ASN A 552 6.05 -17.58 -7.32
N ILE A 553 5.55 -18.67 -6.74
CA ILE A 553 4.60 -18.59 -5.61
C ILE A 553 5.25 -17.97 -4.37
N CYS A 554 6.52 -18.31 -4.11
CA CYS A 554 7.24 -17.87 -2.91
C CYS A 554 8.75 -17.90 -3.17
N GLN A 555 9.30 -16.80 -3.66
CA GLN A 555 10.73 -16.68 -4.00
C GLN A 555 11.47 -15.61 -3.18
N THR A 556 10.77 -14.87 -2.32
CA THR A 556 11.34 -13.76 -1.54
C THR A 556 11.34 -14.10 -0.05
N TYR A 557 12.48 -13.94 0.59
CA TYR A 557 12.66 -14.06 2.03
C TYR A 557 13.24 -12.77 2.59
N ILE A 558 12.48 -12.06 3.43
CA ILE A 558 12.83 -10.77 4.01
C ILE A 558 13.33 -11.00 5.44
N ILE A 559 14.48 -10.43 5.77
CA ILE A 559 15.08 -10.48 7.10
C ILE A 559 14.82 -9.15 7.79
N SER A 560 13.87 -9.12 8.75
CA SER A 560 13.64 -7.94 9.59
C SER A 560 14.81 -7.73 10.54
N MET A 561 15.10 -6.48 10.90
CA MET A 561 16.21 -6.12 11.79
C MET A 561 17.57 -6.68 11.33
N CYS A 562 17.81 -6.66 10.02
CA CYS A 562 19.10 -7.06 9.46
C CYS A 562 20.16 -6.03 9.80
N ARG A 563 21.26 -6.48 10.42
CA ARG A 563 22.33 -5.61 10.93
C ARG A 563 23.70 -5.94 10.35
N GLU A 564 23.93 -7.22 10.07
CA GLU A 564 25.24 -7.75 9.76
C GLU A 564 25.18 -8.71 8.56
N VAL A 565 26.34 -9.07 8.04
CA VAL A 565 26.48 -10.00 6.92
C VAL A 565 26.01 -11.40 7.30
N SER A 566 26.29 -11.82 8.54
CA SER A 566 25.89 -13.12 9.08
C SER A 566 24.38 -13.35 8.99
N ASP A 567 23.55 -12.31 9.21
CA ASP A 567 22.07 -12.43 9.12
C ASP A 567 21.60 -12.95 7.75
N VAL A 568 22.30 -12.55 6.67
CA VAL A 568 21.98 -13.00 5.30
C VAL A 568 22.51 -14.41 5.05
N LEU A 569 23.71 -14.72 5.53
CA LEU A 569 24.32 -16.05 5.36
C LEU A 569 23.59 -17.12 6.17
N GLU A 570 23.07 -16.77 7.35
CA GLU A 570 22.22 -17.65 8.17
C GLU A 570 20.98 -18.13 7.40
N VAL A 571 20.32 -17.21 6.71
CA VAL A 571 19.17 -17.57 5.86
C VAL A 571 19.57 -18.43 4.69
N LEU A 572 20.73 -18.19 4.06
CA LEU A 572 21.25 -19.05 3.01
C LEU A 572 21.59 -20.46 3.53
N LEU A 573 22.11 -20.57 4.75
CA LEU A 573 22.40 -21.87 5.39
C LEU A 573 21.09 -22.65 5.63
N LEU A 574 20.06 -22.01 6.18
CA LEU A 574 18.75 -22.64 6.39
C LEU A 574 18.08 -22.99 5.05
N ALA A 575 18.24 -22.16 4.02
CA ALA A 575 17.79 -22.45 2.66
C ALA A 575 18.50 -23.66 2.04
N LYS A 576 19.82 -23.82 2.28
CA LYS A 576 20.58 -25.01 1.89
C LYS A 576 20.00 -26.27 2.53
N GLU A 577 19.71 -26.24 3.83
CA GLU A 577 19.11 -27.36 4.54
C GLU A 577 17.75 -27.81 3.97
N ALA A 578 16.95 -26.84 3.49
CA ALA A 578 15.68 -27.11 2.81
C ALA A 578 15.81 -27.37 1.29
N ARG A 579 17.03 -27.43 0.74
CA ARG A 579 17.29 -27.59 -0.70
C ARG A 579 16.70 -26.44 -1.56
N LEU A 580 16.61 -25.24 -1.02
CA LEU A 580 16.28 -24.01 -1.73
C LEU A 580 17.52 -23.32 -2.27
N PHE A 581 18.70 -23.72 -1.81
CA PHE A 581 20.01 -23.26 -2.26
C PHE A 581 20.98 -24.45 -2.36
N ASP A 582 21.68 -24.57 -3.48
CA ASP A 582 22.77 -25.55 -3.68
C ASP A 582 24.12 -24.84 -3.68
N PRO A 583 24.89 -24.96 -2.61
CA PRO A 583 26.18 -24.26 -2.47
C PRO A 583 27.25 -24.73 -3.45
N ALA A 584 27.18 -25.96 -3.96
CA ALA A 584 28.24 -26.51 -4.87
C ALA A 584 28.17 -25.87 -6.26
N ILE A 585 27.01 -25.39 -6.67
CA ILE A 585 26.83 -24.70 -7.95
C ILE A 585 26.41 -23.22 -7.76
N ALA A 586 26.25 -22.79 -6.51
CA ALA A 586 25.75 -21.46 -6.10
C ALA A 586 24.41 -21.06 -6.76
N VAL A 587 23.48 -22.00 -6.90
CA VAL A 587 22.15 -21.78 -7.47
C VAL A 587 21.09 -21.89 -6.38
N GLY A 588 20.17 -20.95 -6.35
CA GLY A 588 19.07 -20.94 -5.41
C GLY A 588 17.74 -20.52 -6.06
N THR A 589 16.66 -20.89 -5.39
CA THR A 589 15.28 -20.55 -5.79
C THR A 589 14.62 -19.53 -4.86
N ILE A 590 15.40 -18.99 -3.91
CA ILE A 590 14.95 -18.00 -2.93
C ILE A 590 15.86 -16.77 -2.99
N ARG A 591 15.25 -15.58 -3.03
CA ARG A 591 15.96 -14.29 -2.95
C ARG A 591 15.95 -13.81 -1.51
N VAL A 592 17.14 -13.62 -0.94
CA VAL A 592 17.29 -13.09 0.41
C VAL A 592 17.31 -11.56 0.35
N VAL A 593 16.43 -10.94 1.14
CA VAL A 593 16.20 -9.48 1.14
C VAL A 593 16.46 -8.94 2.55
N PRO A 594 17.61 -8.31 2.78
CA PRO A 594 17.85 -7.62 4.04
C PRO A 594 16.93 -6.41 4.17
N LEU A 595 16.33 -6.24 5.36
CA LEU A 595 15.53 -5.08 5.72
C LEU A 595 16.28 -4.29 6.81
N PHE A 596 16.67 -3.06 6.46
CA PHE A 596 17.30 -2.10 7.36
C PHE A 596 16.23 -1.18 7.95
N GLU A 597 16.02 -1.25 9.27
CA GLU A 597 14.87 -0.65 9.94
C GLU A 597 15.19 0.58 10.77
N THR A 598 16.27 0.57 11.54
CA THR A 598 16.69 1.72 12.37
C THR A 598 17.60 2.67 11.60
N VAL A 599 17.84 3.88 12.15
CA VAL A 599 18.80 4.81 11.56
C VAL A 599 20.20 4.20 11.51
N GLU A 600 20.60 3.51 12.55
CA GLU A 600 21.89 2.83 12.61
C GLU A 600 22.02 1.71 11.55
N ASP A 601 20.93 0.97 11.30
CA ASP A 601 20.90 -0.06 10.25
C ASP A 601 21.00 0.56 8.86
N LEU A 602 20.26 1.67 8.62
CA LEU A 602 20.32 2.42 7.36
C LEU A 602 21.75 2.92 7.07
N GLN A 603 22.44 3.45 8.07
CA GLN A 603 23.81 3.93 7.95
C GLN A 603 24.81 2.79 7.67
N ARG A 604 24.60 1.59 8.27
CA ARG A 604 25.44 0.41 8.04
C ARG A 604 25.14 -0.30 6.72
N SER A 605 23.97 -0.07 6.12
CA SER A 605 23.48 -0.82 4.95
C SER A 605 24.52 -0.92 3.82
N ARG A 606 25.23 0.18 3.54
CA ARG A 606 26.29 0.23 2.54
C ARG A 606 27.44 -0.73 2.87
N SER A 607 27.90 -0.76 4.11
CA SER A 607 29.01 -1.62 4.54
C SER A 607 28.61 -3.09 4.47
N VAL A 608 27.42 -3.44 4.96
CA VAL A 608 26.90 -4.81 4.93
C VAL A 608 26.78 -5.32 3.49
N MET A 609 26.17 -4.50 2.59
CA MET A 609 26.01 -4.90 1.20
C MET A 609 27.35 -5.00 0.46
N ARG A 610 28.32 -4.12 0.76
CA ARG A 610 29.68 -4.22 0.20
C ARG A 610 30.33 -5.55 0.56
N GLN A 611 30.36 -5.89 1.84
CA GLN A 611 30.96 -7.14 2.32
C GLN A 611 30.28 -8.37 1.70
N LEU A 612 28.93 -8.36 1.57
CA LEU A 612 28.20 -9.43 0.87
C LEU A 612 28.61 -9.55 -0.60
N PHE A 613 28.75 -8.42 -1.31
CA PHE A 613 29.15 -8.43 -2.72
C PHE A 613 30.63 -8.83 -2.92
N GLU A 614 31.46 -8.72 -1.90
CA GLU A 614 32.85 -9.19 -1.92
C GLU A 614 32.96 -10.70 -1.67
N LEU A 615 31.95 -11.37 -1.12
CA LEU A 615 31.94 -12.81 -0.93
C LEU A 615 31.78 -13.57 -2.27
N PRO A 616 32.74 -14.40 -2.69
CA PRO A 616 32.67 -15.11 -3.98
C PRO A 616 31.42 -15.99 -4.14
N LEU A 617 31.00 -16.67 -3.06
CA LEU A 617 29.80 -17.49 -3.05
C LEU A 617 28.56 -16.64 -3.32
N TYR A 618 28.44 -15.50 -2.65
CA TYR A 618 27.28 -14.63 -2.79
C TYR A 618 27.21 -13.99 -4.19
N ARG A 619 28.36 -13.62 -4.73
CA ARG A 619 28.46 -13.14 -6.12
C ARG A 619 28.04 -14.20 -7.13
N ALA A 620 28.50 -15.42 -6.96
CA ALA A 620 28.09 -16.53 -7.81
C ALA A 620 26.58 -16.80 -7.70
N PHE A 621 26.03 -16.77 -6.49
CA PHE A 621 24.60 -16.90 -6.25
C PHE A 621 23.79 -15.82 -6.99
N LEU A 622 24.19 -14.56 -6.90
CA LEU A 622 23.52 -13.46 -7.61
C LEU A 622 23.65 -13.60 -9.14
N ALA A 623 24.78 -14.13 -9.63
CA ALA A 623 25.00 -14.39 -11.05
C ALA A 623 24.20 -15.60 -11.60
N GLY A 624 23.51 -16.35 -10.72
CA GLY A 624 22.77 -17.55 -11.08
C GLY A 624 23.64 -18.81 -11.19
N GLY A 625 24.74 -18.85 -10.46
CA GLY A 625 25.67 -19.98 -10.37
C GLY A 625 27.09 -19.66 -10.79
N TYR A 626 28.03 -20.58 -10.51
CA TYR A 626 29.39 -20.50 -11.03
C TYR A 626 29.41 -20.66 -12.54
N GLU A 627 30.24 -19.88 -13.27
CA GLU A 627 30.31 -19.90 -14.72
C GLU A 627 30.60 -21.29 -15.32
N VAL A 628 31.43 -22.10 -14.65
CA VAL A 628 31.84 -23.45 -15.07
C VAL A 628 30.69 -24.46 -15.00
N THR A 629 29.63 -24.17 -14.22
CA THR A 629 28.57 -25.14 -13.92
C THR A 629 27.21 -24.73 -14.51
N LYS A 630 27.16 -23.67 -15.32
CA LYS A 630 25.89 -23.26 -15.97
C LYS A 630 25.48 -24.34 -16.97
N PRO A 631 24.37 -25.06 -16.77
CA PRO A 631 23.87 -26.02 -17.73
C PRO A 631 23.39 -25.28 -18.97
N GLU A 632 23.81 -25.76 -20.17
CA GLU A 632 23.45 -25.17 -21.48
C GLU A 632 21.93 -25.10 -21.77
N ASN A 633 21.09 -25.78 -20.99
CA ASN A 633 19.63 -25.92 -21.18
C ASN A 633 18.79 -25.69 -19.92
N THR A 634 19.09 -24.72 -19.08
CA THR A 634 18.11 -24.34 -18.03
C THR A 634 17.00 -23.48 -18.66
N SER A 635 15.82 -24.08 -18.78
CA SER A 635 14.60 -23.33 -19.11
C SER A 635 14.50 -22.11 -18.17
N SER A 636 14.22 -20.94 -18.71
CA SER A 636 14.15 -19.64 -18.03
C SER A 636 13.15 -19.58 -16.85
N HIS A 637 12.41 -20.65 -16.60
CA HIS A 637 11.40 -20.77 -15.55
C HIS A 637 11.92 -21.33 -14.21
N THR A 638 13.19 -21.73 -14.13
CA THR A 638 13.74 -22.43 -12.94
C THR A 638 14.76 -21.63 -12.13
N THR A 639 15.12 -20.41 -12.55
CA THR A 639 16.15 -19.60 -11.88
C THR A 639 15.66 -18.17 -11.61
N LEU A 640 16.16 -17.58 -10.52
CA LEU A 640 15.94 -16.17 -10.19
C LEU A 640 16.57 -15.27 -11.28
N ASN A 641 16.03 -14.04 -11.45
CA ASN A 641 16.64 -13.04 -12.33
C ASN A 641 18.12 -12.81 -11.92
N PRO A 642 19.09 -13.07 -12.82
CA PRO A 642 20.50 -12.95 -12.47
C PRO A 642 20.91 -11.50 -12.24
N ASN A 643 21.92 -11.32 -11.41
CA ASN A 643 22.50 -10.01 -11.07
C ASN A 643 21.51 -8.98 -10.50
N LEU A 644 20.41 -9.43 -9.86
CA LEU A 644 19.45 -8.57 -9.21
C LEU A 644 19.48 -8.78 -7.69
N GLN A 645 19.92 -7.76 -6.97
CA GLN A 645 19.77 -7.68 -5.51
C GLN A 645 18.54 -6.86 -5.16
N GLU A 646 17.77 -7.34 -4.19
CA GLU A 646 16.67 -6.59 -3.57
C GLU A 646 17.07 -6.24 -2.14
N VAL A 647 16.82 -5.00 -1.74
CA VAL A 647 17.08 -4.48 -0.39
C VAL A 647 15.84 -3.73 0.06
N MET A 648 15.36 -4.00 1.26
CA MET A 648 14.21 -3.32 1.84
C MET A 648 14.64 -2.25 2.83
N LEU A 649 13.95 -1.09 2.79
CA LEU A 649 14.17 0.03 3.70
C LEU A 649 12.93 0.24 4.57
N GLY A 650 13.14 0.31 5.90
CA GLY A 650 12.10 0.47 6.89
C GLY A 650 11.79 1.94 7.16
N TYR A 651 10.55 2.35 6.90
CA TYR A 651 10.07 3.71 7.10
C TYR A 651 9.45 3.93 8.48
N SER A 652 8.71 2.95 8.99
CA SER A 652 7.95 3.09 10.24
C SER A 652 8.85 3.03 11.47
N ASP A 653 9.78 2.08 11.50
CA ASP A 653 10.67 1.88 12.64
C ASP A 653 11.75 2.96 12.71
N SER A 654 12.30 3.38 11.57
CA SER A 654 13.21 4.54 11.52
C SER A 654 12.53 5.85 11.93
N ASN A 655 11.25 6.07 11.52
CA ASN A 655 10.48 7.24 11.96
C ASN A 655 10.21 7.22 13.48
N LYS A 656 9.89 6.06 14.03
CA LYS A 656 9.71 5.89 15.48
C LYS A 656 11.02 6.17 16.24
N ASP A 657 12.18 5.76 15.69
CA ASP A 657 13.50 5.94 16.29
C ASP A 657 13.99 7.40 16.25
N SER A 658 13.77 8.11 15.15
CA SER A 658 14.47 9.38 14.88
C SER A 658 13.57 10.57 14.52
N GLY A 659 12.26 10.36 14.41
CA GLY A 659 11.32 11.37 13.92
C GLY A 659 11.30 11.48 12.40
N PHE A 660 10.36 12.28 11.89
CA PHE A 660 9.98 12.31 10.48
C PHE A 660 11.09 12.81 9.55
N LEU A 661 11.70 13.97 9.87
CA LEU A 661 12.69 14.61 9.01
C LEU A 661 13.96 13.75 8.89
N SER A 662 14.50 13.32 10.02
CA SER A 662 15.71 12.50 10.09
C SER A 662 15.51 11.14 9.39
N SER A 663 14.41 10.46 9.66
CA SER A 663 14.09 9.17 9.01
C SER A 663 14.06 9.27 7.49
N ASN A 664 13.36 10.28 6.93
CA ASN A 664 13.29 10.46 5.48
C ASN A 664 14.66 10.78 4.87
N TRP A 665 15.49 11.57 5.56
CA TRP A 665 16.83 11.89 5.10
C TRP A 665 17.76 10.68 5.12
N GLU A 666 17.76 9.89 6.19
CA GLU A 666 18.57 8.68 6.29
C GLU A 666 18.18 7.64 5.23
N ILE A 667 16.89 7.47 4.97
CA ILE A 667 16.39 6.61 3.89
C ILE A 667 16.88 7.13 2.52
N HIS A 668 16.83 8.44 2.29
CA HIS A 668 17.31 9.05 1.04
C HIS A 668 18.80 8.79 0.81
N LYS A 669 19.63 8.98 1.85
CA LYS A 669 21.07 8.66 1.82
C LYS A 669 21.33 7.17 1.58
N ALA A 670 20.60 6.29 2.28
CA ALA A 670 20.75 4.85 2.13
C ALA A 670 20.46 4.40 0.69
N GLN A 671 19.38 4.91 0.07
CA GLN A 671 19.06 4.61 -1.33
C GLN A 671 20.20 5.01 -2.27
N LYS A 672 20.70 6.23 -2.14
CA LYS A 672 21.81 6.74 -2.96
C LYS A 672 23.06 5.88 -2.79
N SER A 673 23.42 5.57 -1.55
CA SER A 673 24.64 4.80 -1.25
C SER A 673 24.54 3.34 -1.71
N LEU A 674 23.37 2.71 -1.59
CA LEU A 674 23.12 1.35 -2.06
C LEU A 674 23.15 1.25 -3.58
N GLN A 675 22.64 2.25 -4.28
CA GLN A 675 22.69 2.30 -5.73
C GLN A 675 24.13 2.41 -6.23
N VAL A 676 24.93 3.30 -5.64
CA VAL A 676 26.35 3.47 -5.98
C VAL A 676 27.10 2.15 -5.82
N ILE A 677 26.89 1.46 -4.70
CA ILE A 677 27.63 0.19 -4.48
C ILE A 677 27.16 -0.94 -5.41
N ALA A 678 25.87 -0.99 -5.74
CA ALA A 678 25.38 -1.96 -6.71
C ALA A 678 26.01 -1.74 -8.10
N GLU A 679 26.14 -0.47 -8.53
CA GLU A 679 26.81 -0.09 -9.77
C GLU A 679 28.31 -0.42 -9.76
N GLU A 680 29.03 -0.17 -8.64
CA GLU A 680 30.43 -0.54 -8.46
C GLU A 680 30.69 -2.03 -8.72
N TYR A 681 29.73 -2.89 -8.34
CA TYR A 681 29.83 -4.35 -8.52
C TYR A 681 29.08 -4.87 -9.76
N GLY A 682 28.55 -3.99 -10.63
CA GLY A 682 27.83 -4.38 -11.84
C GLY A 682 26.51 -5.12 -11.59
N LEU A 683 25.85 -4.82 -10.48
CA LEU A 683 24.58 -5.42 -10.08
C LEU A 683 23.41 -4.50 -10.35
N ASN A 684 22.25 -5.09 -10.65
CA ASN A 684 21.00 -4.38 -10.63
C ASN A 684 20.46 -4.33 -9.19
N LEU A 685 19.98 -3.18 -8.77
CA LEU A 685 19.33 -3.01 -7.48
C LEU A 685 17.82 -2.83 -7.67
N ARG A 686 17.04 -3.46 -6.81
CA ARG A 686 15.64 -3.13 -6.61
C ARG A 686 15.43 -2.75 -5.16
N ILE A 687 15.02 -1.51 -4.92
CA ILE A 687 14.70 -1.08 -3.57
C ILE A 687 13.24 -1.44 -3.29
N PHE A 688 13.05 -2.09 -2.15
CA PHE A 688 11.74 -2.40 -1.61
C PHE A 688 11.37 -1.37 -0.55
N HIS A 689 10.42 -0.50 -0.87
CA HIS A 689 9.99 0.58 -0.01
C HIS A 689 8.92 0.10 0.97
N GLY A 690 9.32 -0.09 2.22
CA GLY A 690 8.40 -0.39 3.33
C GLY A 690 7.64 0.87 3.75
N ARG A 691 6.87 1.49 2.84
CA ARG A 691 6.16 2.74 3.11
C ARG A 691 5.21 2.58 4.29
N GLY A 692 5.57 3.17 5.41
CA GLY A 692 4.80 3.18 6.63
C GLY A 692 4.88 4.54 7.34
N GLY A 693 4.12 4.70 8.44
CA GLY A 693 4.03 5.95 9.18
C GLY A 693 2.96 6.90 8.61
N SER A 694 2.49 7.85 9.45
CA SER A 694 1.40 8.78 9.14
C SER A 694 1.57 9.57 7.84
N VAL A 695 2.77 9.67 7.35
CA VAL A 695 3.17 10.43 6.17
C VAL A 695 3.15 9.60 4.87
N GLY A 696 3.34 8.29 4.95
CA GLY A 696 3.15 7.36 3.83
C GLY A 696 1.73 6.81 3.75
N ARG A 697 0.98 6.98 4.83
CA ARG A 697 -0.37 6.50 5.07
C ARG A 697 -1.32 7.68 5.00
N GLY A 698 -2.51 7.50 4.47
CA GLY A 698 -3.56 8.53 4.50
C GLY A 698 -3.57 9.53 3.35
N GLY A 699 -3.13 9.14 2.15
CA GLY A 699 -3.50 9.83 0.91
C GLY A 699 -2.49 10.78 0.30
N GLY A 700 -1.24 10.82 0.77
CA GLY A 700 -0.20 11.53 0.02
C GLY A 700 0.02 10.84 -1.34
N PRO A 701 0.10 11.60 -2.46
CA PRO A 701 0.22 11.02 -3.79
C PRO A 701 1.52 10.19 -3.90
N ALA A 702 1.38 8.94 -4.32
CA ALA A 702 2.54 8.06 -4.56
C ALA A 702 3.46 8.63 -5.64
N TYR A 703 2.88 9.39 -6.58
CA TYR A 703 3.56 10.03 -7.68
C TYR A 703 4.69 10.97 -7.22
N GLU A 704 4.38 11.98 -6.39
CA GLU A 704 5.39 12.93 -5.90
C GLU A 704 6.44 12.24 -5.03
N ALA A 705 6.03 11.26 -4.24
CA ALA A 705 6.96 10.55 -3.38
C ALA A 705 7.94 9.64 -4.16
N ILE A 706 7.56 9.14 -5.32
CA ILE A 706 8.45 8.41 -6.23
C ILE A 706 9.41 9.40 -6.93
N LEU A 707 8.89 10.54 -7.39
CA LEU A 707 9.71 11.59 -8.00
C LEU A 707 10.72 12.24 -7.03
N ALA A 708 10.46 12.16 -5.73
CA ALA A 708 11.34 12.66 -4.67
C ALA A 708 12.46 11.67 -4.28
N GLN A 709 12.53 10.49 -4.90
CA GLN A 709 13.62 9.54 -4.67
C GLN A 709 14.93 10.05 -5.28
N PRO A 710 16.11 9.66 -4.73
CA PRO A 710 17.39 10.05 -5.29
C PRO A 710 17.50 9.67 -6.76
N GLY A 711 18.09 10.54 -7.55
CA GLY A 711 18.41 10.26 -8.95
C GLY A 711 19.17 8.92 -9.08
N HIS A 712 18.86 8.12 -10.09
CA HIS A 712 19.41 6.78 -10.32
C HIS A 712 18.94 5.64 -9.39
N SER A 713 18.30 5.91 -8.25
CA SER A 713 17.81 4.86 -7.36
C SER A 713 16.63 4.07 -7.94
N ILE A 714 15.90 4.68 -8.90
CA ILE A 714 14.84 4.03 -9.67
C ILE A 714 15.32 3.87 -11.12
N ASN A 715 15.44 2.64 -11.57
CA ASN A 715 15.83 2.32 -12.94
C ASN A 715 14.81 1.35 -13.57
N GLY A 716 13.58 1.86 -13.75
CA GLY A 716 12.43 1.08 -14.22
C GLY A 716 11.90 0.04 -13.23
N ARG A 717 12.49 -0.07 -12.04
CA ARG A 717 12.16 -1.11 -11.07
C ARG A 717 11.84 -0.52 -9.71
N ILE A 718 10.70 -0.91 -9.15
CA ILE A 718 10.31 -0.53 -7.78
C ILE A 718 9.48 -1.64 -7.14
N LYS A 719 9.65 -1.85 -5.84
CA LYS A 719 8.76 -2.67 -5.03
C LYS A 719 8.26 -1.83 -3.85
N ILE A 720 6.96 -1.80 -3.64
CA ILE A 720 6.32 -0.92 -2.64
C ILE A 720 5.32 -1.75 -1.84
N THR A 721 5.33 -1.59 -0.51
CA THR A 721 4.22 -2.08 0.32
C THR A 721 3.00 -1.17 0.14
N GLU A 722 1.87 -1.76 -0.23
CA GLU A 722 0.56 -1.16 -0.09
C GLU A 722 -0.02 -1.58 1.26
N GLN A 723 -0.03 -0.62 2.18
CA GLN A 723 -0.49 -0.87 3.55
C GLN A 723 -2.00 -1.15 3.56
N GLY A 724 -2.44 -2.12 4.36
CA GLY A 724 -3.84 -2.54 4.42
C GLY A 724 -4.83 -1.38 4.57
N GLU A 725 -4.47 -0.34 5.32
CA GLU A 725 -5.29 0.84 5.57
C GLU A 725 -5.65 1.68 4.34
N VAL A 726 -4.85 1.60 3.27
CA VAL A 726 -5.09 2.35 2.03
C VAL A 726 -5.74 1.50 0.94
N LEU A 727 -5.87 0.18 1.15
CA LEU A 727 -6.43 -0.72 0.13
C LEU A 727 -7.87 -0.33 -0.23
N ALA A 728 -8.71 -0.07 0.76
CA ALA A 728 -10.08 0.35 0.53
C ALA A 728 -10.16 1.68 -0.23
N SER A 729 -9.30 2.65 0.07
CA SER A 729 -9.32 3.97 -0.59
C SER A 729 -8.75 3.94 -2.01
N LYS A 730 -7.85 3.02 -2.32
CA LYS A 730 -7.15 2.95 -3.62
C LYS A 730 -7.73 1.92 -4.58
N TYR A 731 -8.20 0.79 -4.05
CA TYR A 731 -8.52 -0.41 -4.85
C TYR A 731 -9.98 -0.87 -4.73
N SER A 732 -10.87 -0.09 -4.09
CA SER A 732 -12.29 -0.45 -3.99
C SER A 732 -13.08 -0.23 -5.28
N LEU A 733 -12.66 0.70 -6.14
CA LEU A 733 -13.29 1.04 -7.41
C LEU A 733 -12.28 0.91 -8.55
N LEU A 734 -12.75 0.43 -9.70
CA LEU A 734 -11.92 0.11 -10.86
C LEU A 734 -11.08 1.32 -11.34
N ASP A 735 -11.73 2.46 -11.58
CA ASP A 735 -11.03 3.62 -12.13
C ASP A 735 -10.04 4.25 -11.14
N LEU A 736 -10.34 4.18 -9.83
CA LEU A 736 -9.38 4.60 -8.79
C LEU A 736 -8.16 3.69 -8.77
N ALA A 737 -8.37 2.37 -8.84
CA ALA A 737 -7.28 1.40 -8.89
C ALA A 737 -6.39 1.62 -10.12
N LEU A 738 -7.00 1.77 -11.28
CA LEU A 738 -6.31 2.07 -12.53
C LEU A 738 -5.49 3.35 -12.43
N TYR A 739 -6.09 4.43 -11.93
CA TYR A 739 -5.39 5.70 -11.73
C TYR A 739 -4.19 5.58 -10.80
N HIS A 740 -4.33 4.90 -9.66
CA HIS A 740 -3.23 4.72 -8.72
C HIS A 740 -2.08 3.93 -9.32
N VAL A 741 -2.34 2.84 -10.02
CA VAL A 741 -1.28 2.04 -10.65
C VAL A 741 -0.68 2.78 -11.84
N GLU A 742 -1.48 3.51 -12.61
CA GLU A 742 -1.03 4.36 -13.72
C GLU A 742 -0.08 5.46 -13.23
N THR A 743 -0.44 6.17 -12.16
CA THR A 743 0.39 7.25 -11.60
C THR A 743 1.70 6.72 -11.01
N ILE A 744 1.69 5.55 -10.37
CA ILE A 744 2.91 4.88 -9.90
C ILE A 744 3.80 4.53 -11.10
N THR A 745 3.23 3.92 -12.13
CA THR A 745 3.96 3.54 -13.35
C THR A 745 4.56 4.76 -14.04
N SER A 746 3.78 5.81 -14.22
CA SER A 746 4.23 7.07 -14.82
C SER A 746 5.35 7.71 -14.01
N ALA A 747 5.24 7.73 -12.68
CA ALA A 747 6.28 8.26 -11.80
C ALA A 747 7.60 7.47 -11.92
N VAL A 748 7.52 6.14 -11.98
CA VAL A 748 8.70 5.28 -12.16
C VAL A 748 9.40 5.55 -13.49
N VAL A 749 8.64 5.65 -14.59
CA VAL A 749 9.19 5.98 -15.91
C VAL A 749 9.82 7.38 -15.90
N GLN A 750 9.12 8.36 -15.36
CA GLN A 750 9.59 9.74 -15.28
C GLN A 750 10.84 9.87 -14.40
N ALA A 751 10.86 9.31 -13.20
CA ALA A 751 12.01 9.35 -12.29
C ALA A 751 13.24 8.65 -12.87
N SER A 752 13.04 7.61 -13.69
CA SER A 752 14.14 6.89 -14.35
C SER A 752 14.75 7.65 -15.53
N LEU A 753 13.94 8.41 -16.27
CA LEU A 753 14.38 9.10 -17.48
C LEU A 753 14.72 10.58 -17.26
N LEU A 754 14.01 11.26 -16.36
CA LEU A 754 14.14 12.69 -16.12
C LEU A 754 14.81 12.94 -14.77
N LYS A 755 16.14 13.02 -14.78
CA LYS A 755 16.94 13.24 -13.57
C LYS A 755 17.04 14.73 -13.26
N THR A 756 16.89 15.11 -12.00
CA THR A 756 16.93 16.51 -11.57
C THR A 756 18.34 16.98 -11.21
N GLY A 757 19.25 16.09 -10.78
CA GLY A 757 20.61 16.41 -10.35
C GLY A 757 20.71 17.25 -9.06
N PHE A 758 19.58 17.60 -8.44
CA PHE A 758 19.58 18.38 -7.19
C PHE A 758 20.11 17.59 -5.99
N ASP A 759 19.96 16.26 -6.00
CA ASP A 759 20.44 15.36 -4.96
C ASP A 759 21.97 15.23 -4.91
N ASP A 760 22.67 15.73 -5.94
CA ASP A 760 24.13 15.66 -6.08
C ASP A 760 24.82 16.98 -5.69
N ILE A 761 24.08 17.98 -5.21
CA ILE A 761 24.61 19.26 -4.76
C ILE A 761 25.06 19.13 -3.30
N GLU A 762 26.36 18.92 -3.11
CA GLU A 762 26.93 18.63 -1.78
C GLU A 762 26.58 19.67 -0.69
N PRO A 763 26.65 21.00 -0.93
CA PRO A 763 26.22 21.98 0.08
C PRO A 763 24.75 21.84 0.51
N TRP A 764 23.88 21.32 -0.36
CA TRP A 764 22.48 21.07 0.00
C TRP A 764 22.34 19.85 0.90
N ASN A 765 23.15 18.81 0.63
CA ASN A 765 23.20 17.63 1.44
C ASN A 765 23.73 17.93 2.85
N GLU A 766 24.74 18.79 2.98
CA GLU A 766 25.27 19.25 4.27
C GLU A 766 24.20 19.98 5.09
N ILE A 767 23.42 20.87 4.48
CA ILE A 767 22.31 21.57 5.14
C ILE A 767 21.24 20.54 5.60
N MET A 768 20.89 19.59 4.76
CA MET A 768 19.91 18.57 5.15
C MET A 768 20.43 17.67 6.26
N GLU A 769 21.73 17.36 6.30
CA GLU A 769 22.36 16.61 7.38
C GLU A 769 22.24 17.36 8.72
N GLU A 770 22.51 18.66 8.71
CA GLU A 770 22.37 19.54 9.89
C GLU A 770 20.91 19.58 10.38
N LEU A 771 19.96 19.81 9.46
CA LEU A 771 18.53 19.83 9.78
C LEU A 771 18.05 18.47 10.33
N ALA A 772 18.47 17.36 9.71
CA ALA A 772 18.10 16.03 10.14
C ALA A 772 18.67 15.69 11.51
N HIS A 773 19.92 16.08 11.78
CA HIS A 773 20.58 15.89 13.07
C HIS A 773 19.88 16.68 14.19
N ALA A 774 19.62 17.97 13.97
CA ALA A 774 18.91 18.81 14.92
C ALA A 774 17.50 18.30 15.22
N SER A 775 16.78 17.89 14.18
CA SER A 775 15.45 17.29 14.32
C SER A 775 15.47 15.98 15.12
N ARG A 776 16.43 15.10 14.86
CA ARG A 776 16.63 13.85 15.61
C ARG A 776 16.91 14.10 17.08
N GLN A 777 17.81 15.02 17.37
CA GLN A 777 18.13 15.37 18.76
C GLN A 777 16.89 15.87 19.51
N HIS A 778 16.15 16.80 18.92
CA HIS A 778 14.95 17.35 19.56
C HIS A 778 13.85 16.29 19.74
N TYR A 779 13.63 15.43 18.76
CA TYR A 779 12.68 14.31 18.84
C TYR A 779 13.07 13.32 19.94
N ARG A 780 14.32 12.89 19.99
CA ARG A 780 14.79 11.90 20.97
C ARG A 780 14.79 12.45 22.39
N ALA A 781 15.09 13.74 22.57
CA ALA A 781 15.03 14.41 23.86
C ALA A 781 13.64 14.32 24.49
N LEU A 782 12.56 14.44 23.70
CA LEU A 782 11.20 14.25 24.20
C LEU A 782 10.84 12.76 24.39
N ILE A 783 11.07 11.95 23.36
CA ILE A 783 10.52 10.58 23.31
C ILE A 783 11.29 9.59 24.19
N TYR A 784 12.62 9.70 24.23
CA TYR A 784 13.49 8.70 24.87
C TYR A 784 14.20 9.21 26.13
N GLU A 785 14.42 10.52 26.25
CA GLU A 785 15.21 11.10 27.33
C GLU A 785 14.35 11.78 28.41
N GLN A 786 13.09 12.20 28.03
CA GLN A 786 12.15 12.78 29.00
C GLN A 786 11.55 11.69 29.90
N PRO A 787 11.83 11.69 31.22
CA PRO A 787 11.39 10.61 32.10
C PRO A 787 9.87 10.42 32.18
N ASP A 788 9.12 11.53 32.07
CA ASP A 788 7.67 11.53 32.22
C ASP A 788 6.93 11.09 30.94
N PHE A 789 7.64 10.98 29.80
CA PHE A 789 7.00 10.80 28.50
C PHE A 789 6.31 9.43 28.35
N ILE A 790 6.89 8.37 28.87
CA ILE A 790 6.30 7.02 28.78
C ILE A 790 4.98 6.96 29.54
N ASP A 791 4.95 7.53 30.75
CA ASP A 791 3.73 7.59 31.55
C ASP A 791 2.68 8.49 30.89
N PHE A 792 3.10 9.63 30.35
CA PHE A 792 2.26 10.52 29.56
C PHE A 792 1.61 9.76 28.39
N PHE A 793 2.40 9.06 27.59
CA PHE A 793 1.90 8.27 26.47
C PHE A 793 0.85 7.23 26.89
N HIS A 794 1.11 6.49 27.97
CA HIS A 794 0.20 5.45 28.46
C HIS A 794 -1.10 5.99 29.04
N GLN A 795 -1.06 7.13 29.72
CA GLN A 795 -2.26 7.70 30.32
C GLN A 795 -3.08 8.53 29.34
N VAL A 796 -2.41 9.35 28.52
CA VAL A 796 -3.09 10.31 27.63
C VAL A 796 -3.65 9.63 26.38
N THR A 797 -3.03 8.54 25.91
CA THR A 797 -3.48 7.86 24.69
C THR A 797 -4.33 6.62 24.97
N PRO A 798 -5.15 6.16 24.02
CA PRO A 798 -5.94 4.93 24.15
C PRO A 798 -5.14 3.65 23.81
N ILE A 799 -3.83 3.60 24.02
CA ILE A 799 -2.96 2.46 23.65
C ILE A 799 -3.40 1.14 24.32
N GLU A 800 -3.88 1.19 25.56
CA GLU A 800 -4.35 0.01 26.30
C GLU A 800 -5.67 -0.53 25.70
N GLU A 801 -6.54 0.37 25.25
CA GLU A 801 -7.80 0.04 24.59
C GLU A 801 -7.56 -0.46 23.15
N ILE A 802 -6.66 0.18 22.41
CA ILE A 802 -6.20 -0.27 21.08
C ILE A 802 -5.67 -1.71 21.13
N SER A 803 -4.93 -2.05 22.18
CA SER A 803 -4.42 -3.41 22.39
C SER A 803 -5.51 -4.47 22.61
N GLN A 804 -6.73 -4.05 22.98
CA GLN A 804 -7.90 -4.92 23.19
C GLN A 804 -8.82 -5.01 21.96
N LEU A 805 -8.56 -4.22 20.91
CA LEU A 805 -9.29 -4.34 19.64
C LEU A 805 -9.04 -5.72 19.03
N GLN A 806 -10.12 -6.45 18.76
CA GLN A 806 -10.07 -7.73 18.04
C GLN A 806 -10.06 -7.49 16.51
N ILE A 807 -9.06 -6.75 16.06
CA ILE A 807 -8.98 -6.28 14.66
C ILE A 807 -7.83 -6.90 13.86
N SER A 808 -6.96 -7.70 14.52
CA SER A 808 -5.81 -8.33 13.84
C SER A 808 -5.42 -9.63 14.50
N SER A 809 -4.89 -10.55 13.70
CA SER A 809 -4.22 -11.75 14.19
C SER A 809 -2.94 -11.42 14.97
N ARG A 810 -2.27 -10.30 14.67
CA ARG A 810 -0.98 -9.87 15.21
C ARG A 810 -1.10 -9.16 16.55
N PRO A 811 -0.26 -9.49 17.57
CA PRO A 811 -0.23 -8.77 18.85
C PRO A 811 0.26 -7.32 18.70
N ALA A 812 -0.30 -6.39 19.48
CA ALA A 812 0.11 -4.97 19.47
C ALA A 812 1.53 -4.73 20.04
N ARG A 813 2.05 -5.63 20.86
CA ARG A 813 3.39 -5.58 21.47
C ARG A 813 4.18 -6.84 21.18
N ARG A 814 5.51 -6.71 21.11
CA ARG A 814 6.43 -7.85 21.13
C ARG A 814 6.46 -8.49 22.50
N PRO A 815 6.68 -9.81 22.65
CA PRO A 815 6.63 -10.50 23.94
C PRO A 815 7.92 -10.24 24.76
N SER A 816 8.13 -9.00 25.23
CA SER A 816 9.31 -8.62 26.06
C SER A 816 9.01 -8.47 27.54
N GLY A 817 7.73 -8.47 27.95
CA GLY A 817 7.32 -8.29 29.35
C GLY A 817 7.54 -6.87 29.92
N LYS A 818 8.24 -5.99 29.23
CA LYS A 818 8.49 -4.60 29.64
C LYS A 818 7.51 -3.64 28.98
N LYS A 819 7.01 -2.67 29.73
CA LYS A 819 6.19 -1.55 29.20
C LYS A 819 7.06 -0.41 28.69
N ASP A 820 8.01 -0.70 27.83
CA ASP A 820 8.88 0.28 27.20
C ASP A 820 8.49 0.55 25.75
N LEU A 821 9.05 1.60 25.17
CA LEU A 821 8.82 1.95 23.75
C LEU A 821 9.43 0.93 22.78
N SER A 822 10.47 0.20 23.21
CA SER A 822 11.16 -0.79 22.37
C SER A 822 10.26 -1.99 22.06
N SER A 823 9.42 -2.38 23.01
CA SER A 823 8.46 -3.47 22.85
C SER A 823 7.23 -3.10 22.00
N LEU A 824 6.93 -1.80 21.89
CA LEU A 824 5.76 -1.29 21.17
C LEU A 824 6.02 -1.28 19.67
N ARG A 825 5.10 -1.83 18.87
CA ARG A 825 5.17 -1.81 17.40
C ARG A 825 4.85 -0.44 16.84
N ALA A 826 5.36 -0.16 15.65
CA ALA A 826 5.20 1.13 14.99
C ALA A 826 3.73 1.49 14.69
N ILE A 827 2.89 0.52 14.29
CA ILE A 827 1.47 0.77 14.00
C ILE A 827 0.70 1.23 15.24
N PRO A 828 0.67 0.50 16.38
CA PRO A 828 0.02 0.97 17.60
C PRO A 828 0.58 2.30 18.12
N TRP A 829 1.89 2.55 17.96
CA TRP A 829 2.51 3.82 18.29
C TRP A 829 1.90 4.98 17.51
N VAL A 830 1.94 4.92 16.19
CA VAL A 830 1.40 6.01 15.34
C VAL A 830 -0.10 6.15 15.50
N PHE A 831 -0.83 5.01 15.58
CA PHE A 831 -2.27 5.00 15.71
C PHE A 831 -2.76 5.66 17.01
N SER A 832 -2.05 5.46 18.12
CA SER A 832 -2.37 6.12 19.40
C SER A 832 -2.29 7.65 19.29
N TRP A 833 -1.30 8.18 18.61
CA TRP A 833 -1.14 9.62 18.38
C TRP A 833 -2.17 10.19 17.37
N THR A 834 -2.61 9.37 16.44
CA THR A 834 -3.70 9.74 15.51
C THR A 834 -5.01 9.89 16.26
N GLN A 835 -5.33 8.98 17.18
CA GLN A 835 -6.54 9.02 17.99
C GLN A 835 -6.65 10.30 18.84
N THR A 836 -5.55 10.73 19.41
CA THR A 836 -5.49 11.90 20.29
C THR A 836 -5.25 13.22 19.55
N ARG A 837 -5.22 13.21 18.22
CA ARG A 837 -5.01 14.39 17.37
C ARG A 837 -3.65 15.09 17.53
N PHE A 838 -2.69 14.45 18.20
CA PHE A 838 -1.29 14.93 18.23
C PHE A 838 -0.54 14.66 16.92
N LEU A 839 -0.71 13.51 16.32
CA LEU A 839 0.06 13.00 15.16
C LEU A 839 1.58 13.21 15.32
N LEU A 840 2.06 13.15 16.54
CA LEU A 840 3.38 13.57 17.01
C LEU A 840 4.57 13.07 16.17
N PRO A 841 4.65 11.77 15.78
CA PRO A 841 5.82 11.23 15.08
C PRO A 841 6.03 11.80 13.66
N SER A 842 5.09 12.58 13.13
CA SER A 842 5.09 12.99 11.72
C SER A 842 5.49 14.44 11.48
N TRP A 843 5.76 15.19 12.54
CA TRP A 843 6.12 16.61 12.43
C TRP A 843 7.03 17.12 13.57
N TYR A 844 7.05 16.44 14.74
CA TYR A 844 7.79 16.92 15.90
C TYR A 844 9.30 16.95 15.63
N GLY A 845 9.94 18.07 15.97
CA GLY A 845 11.35 18.33 15.76
C GLY A 845 11.69 19.02 14.42
N VAL A 846 10.72 19.16 13.51
CA VAL A 846 10.94 19.87 12.23
C VAL A 846 11.06 21.37 12.46
N GLY A 847 10.19 21.96 13.30
CA GLY A 847 10.19 23.39 13.59
C GLY A 847 11.48 23.85 14.26
N THR A 848 11.90 23.15 15.31
CA THR A 848 13.16 23.46 16.01
C THR A 848 14.36 23.39 15.08
N ALA A 849 14.46 22.35 14.23
CA ALA A 849 15.56 22.21 13.27
C ALA A 849 15.58 23.38 12.26
N LEU A 850 14.44 23.71 11.67
CA LEU A 850 14.31 24.84 10.75
C LEU A 850 14.64 26.18 11.45
N GLN A 851 14.18 26.39 12.69
CA GLN A 851 14.43 27.61 13.42
C GLN A 851 15.91 27.76 13.75
N GLN A 852 16.61 26.70 14.15
CA GLN A 852 18.06 26.75 14.43
C GLN A 852 18.82 27.20 13.19
N PHE A 853 18.56 26.60 12.05
CA PHE A 853 19.16 26.97 10.77
C PHE A 853 18.85 28.42 10.37
N LEU A 854 17.58 28.83 10.50
CA LEU A 854 17.18 30.20 10.15
C LEU A 854 17.77 31.27 11.08
N ASN A 855 18.09 30.94 12.33
CA ASN A 855 18.64 31.90 13.28
C ASN A 855 20.03 32.39 12.89
N GLU A 856 20.80 31.62 12.12
CA GLU A 856 22.16 32.03 11.69
C GLU A 856 22.11 33.19 10.69
N GLN A 857 21.26 33.13 9.68
CA GLN A 857 21.07 34.14 8.64
C GLN A 857 19.60 34.21 8.22
N PRO A 858 18.72 34.89 8.98
CA PRO A 858 17.26 34.71 8.85
C PRO A 858 16.69 34.99 7.45
N GLU A 859 17.15 36.04 6.80
CA GLU A 859 16.62 36.41 5.47
C GLU A 859 17.20 35.52 4.35
N GLU A 860 18.48 35.24 4.37
CA GLU A 860 19.16 34.48 3.33
C GLU A 860 18.79 33.00 3.43
N HIS A 861 18.79 32.44 4.65
CA HIS A 861 18.39 31.05 4.83
C HIS A 861 16.89 30.81 4.53
N LEU A 862 16.01 31.77 4.81
CA LEU A 862 14.62 31.67 4.40
C LEU A 862 14.45 31.67 2.87
N LYS A 863 15.20 32.54 2.16
CA LYS A 863 15.21 32.54 0.68
C LYS A 863 15.69 31.18 0.15
N LEU A 864 16.71 30.61 0.78
CA LEU A 864 17.26 29.30 0.40
C LEU A 864 16.26 28.17 0.66
N MET A 865 15.58 28.14 1.81
CA MET A 865 14.54 27.13 2.10
C MET A 865 13.36 27.23 1.11
N ARG A 866 12.94 28.44 0.74
CA ARG A 866 11.93 28.65 -0.31
C ARG A 866 12.40 28.14 -1.67
N TYR A 867 13.67 28.36 -2.00
CA TYR A 867 14.27 27.86 -3.22
C TYR A 867 14.31 26.33 -3.23
N PHE A 868 14.69 25.68 -2.12
CA PHE A 868 14.63 24.23 -1.97
C PHE A 868 13.21 23.70 -2.15
N TYR A 869 12.22 24.33 -1.53
CA TYR A 869 10.81 23.94 -1.66
C TYR A 869 10.31 23.97 -3.11
N VAL A 870 10.76 24.95 -3.90
CA VAL A 870 10.36 25.09 -5.29
C VAL A 870 11.12 24.13 -6.23
N LYS A 871 12.41 23.89 -5.97
CA LYS A 871 13.33 23.24 -6.92
C LYS A 871 13.68 21.81 -6.55
N TRP A 872 13.79 21.48 -5.29
CA TRP A 872 14.24 20.17 -4.84
C TRP A 872 13.06 19.25 -4.48
N PRO A 873 12.75 18.23 -5.29
CA PRO A 873 11.59 17.36 -5.07
C PRO A 873 11.58 16.70 -3.69
N PHE A 874 12.75 16.27 -3.18
CA PHE A 874 12.88 15.69 -1.85
C PHE A 874 12.44 16.66 -0.75
N PHE A 875 13.01 17.88 -0.73
CA PHE A 875 12.67 18.87 0.28
C PHE A 875 11.20 19.31 0.18
N LYS A 876 10.71 19.50 -1.05
CA LYS A 876 9.29 19.77 -1.30
C LYS A 876 8.39 18.69 -0.72
N MET A 877 8.70 17.42 -0.96
CA MET A 877 7.93 16.29 -0.44
C MET A 877 7.92 16.27 1.09
N VAL A 878 9.05 16.51 1.74
CA VAL A 878 9.16 16.54 3.21
C VAL A 878 8.30 17.65 3.80
N ILE A 879 8.41 18.89 3.31
CA ILE A 879 7.64 20.04 3.81
C ILE A 879 6.14 19.87 3.53
N SER A 880 5.74 19.46 2.33
CA SER A 880 4.32 19.24 1.99
C SER A 880 3.67 18.15 2.84
N LYS A 881 4.41 17.10 3.19
CA LYS A 881 3.90 16.04 4.08
C LYS A 881 3.81 16.49 5.53
N ALA A 882 4.77 17.28 6.01
CA ALA A 882 4.66 17.93 7.32
C ALA A 882 3.43 18.84 7.36
N GLU A 883 3.20 19.66 6.32
CA GLU A 883 2.04 20.54 6.18
C GLU A 883 0.71 19.75 6.22
N MET A 884 0.64 18.63 5.47
CA MET A 884 -0.53 17.75 5.46
C MET A 884 -0.83 17.19 6.87
N THR A 885 0.19 16.84 7.60
CA THR A 885 0.00 16.29 8.96
C THR A 885 -0.40 17.39 9.94
N LEU A 886 0.25 18.55 9.90
CA LEU A 886 -0.08 19.70 10.73
C LEU A 886 -1.54 20.15 10.54
N ALA A 887 -2.07 20.10 9.32
CA ALA A 887 -3.47 20.39 9.02
C ALA A 887 -4.46 19.43 9.70
N LYS A 888 -4.01 18.25 10.10
CA LYS A 888 -4.82 17.24 10.80
C LYS A 888 -4.61 17.26 12.32
N VAL A 889 -3.62 17.98 12.84
CA VAL A 889 -3.39 18.15 14.29
C VAL A 889 -4.46 19.07 14.86
N ASP A 890 -4.91 18.77 16.07
CA ASP A 890 -5.82 19.62 16.85
C ASP A 890 -5.30 19.71 18.30
N ILE A 891 -4.62 20.82 18.60
CA ILE A 891 -3.96 21.03 19.89
C ILE A 891 -4.96 21.19 21.03
N GLU A 892 -6.14 21.77 20.80
CA GLU A 892 -7.17 21.92 21.84
C GLU A 892 -7.80 20.57 22.16
N MET A 893 -8.06 19.75 21.17
CA MET A 893 -8.51 18.37 21.38
C MET A 893 -7.43 17.55 22.14
N ALA A 894 -6.17 17.68 21.74
CA ALA A 894 -5.05 17.02 22.41
C ALA A 894 -4.92 17.46 23.87
N ARG A 895 -5.09 18.77 24.16
CA ARG A 895 -5.15 19.33 25.54
C ARG A 895 -6.25 18.68 26.36
N HIS A 896 -7.43 18.48 25.78
CA HIS A 896 -8.56 17.84 26.46
C HIS A 896 -8.23 16.39 26.86
N TYR A 897 -7.55 15.61 26.01
CA TYR A 897 -7.07 14.27 26.36
C TYR A 897 -6.11 14.32 27.56
N VAL A 898 -5.16 15.28 27.58
CA VAL A 898 -4.22 15.45 28.70
C VAL A 898 -4.96 15.79 29.99
N GLN A 899 -5.88 16.73 29.96
CA GLN A 899 -6.59 17.20 31.13
C GLN A 899 -7.52 16.16 31.75
N GLU A 900 -8.21 15.38 30.92
CA GLU A 900 -9.26 14.46 31.36
C GLU A 900 -8.78 13.04 31.64
N LEU A 901 -7.73 12.57 30.96
CA LEU A 901 -7.25 11.21 31.09
C LEU A 901 -6.04 11.06 32.04
N SER A 902 -5.39 12.17 32.44
CA SER A 902 -4.27 12.14 33.37
C SER A 902 -4.76 11.94 34.81
N ASN A 903 -4.03 11.13 35.57
CA ASN A 903 -4.28 11.06 37.01
C ASN A 903 -4.03 12.42 37.67
N PRO A 904 -4.77 12.79 38.74
CA PRO A 904 -4.61 14.10 39.40
C PRO A 904 -3.18 14.44 39.84
N GLU A 905 -2.43 13.42 40.27
CA GLU A 905 -1.04 13.56 40.73
C GLU A 905 -0.06 13.86 39.56
N ASP A 906 -0.37 13.37 38.39
CA ASP A 906 0.48 13.44 37.18
C ASP A 906 0.21 14.70 36.32
N LYS A 907 -0.94 15.36 36.49
CA LYS A 907 -1.34 16.53 35.70
C LYS A 907 -0.28 17.62 35.60
N PRO A 908 0.41 18.06 36.68
CA PRO A 908 1.39 19.15 36.55
C PRO A 908 2.63 18.76 35.72
N ARG A 909 3.06 17.51 35.77
CA ARG A 909 4.20 17.03 34.94
C ARG A 909 3.81 16.80 33.51
N PHE A 910 2.59 16.34 33.26
CA PHE A 910 2.07 16.12 31.91
C PHE A 910 1.72 17.43 31.19
N GLU A 911 1.27 18.45 31.90
CA GLU A 911 1.08 19.78 31.32
C GLU A 911 2.40 20.35 30.76
N LYS A 912 3.53 20.12 31.45
CA LYS A 912 4.85 20.52 30.93
C LYS A 912 5.22 19.81 29.62
N VAL A 913 4.96 18.50 29.54
CA VAL A 913 5.17 17.72 28.32
C VAL A 913 4.27 18.23 27.20
N PHE A 914 3.00 18.49 27.51
CA PHE A 914 2.05 19.04 26.54
C PHE A 914 2.48 20.42 26.02
N GLU A 915 2.91 21.35 26.88
CA GLU A 915 3.35 22.67 26.47
C GLU A 915 4.60 22.63 25.57
N GLN A 916 5.51 21.68 25.78
CA GLN A 916 6.63 21.43 24.86
C GLN A 916 6.12 21.04 23.48
N ILE A 917 5.16 20.11 23.43
CA ILE A 917 4.58 19.64 22.17
C ILE A 917 3.80 20.77 21.46
N ALA A 918 2.99 21.51 22.21
CA ALA A 918 2.20 22.61 21.66
C ALA A 918 3.09 23.74 21.11
N SER A 919 4.17 24.09 21.83
CA SER A 919 5.12 25.10 21.37
C SER A 919 5.80 24.69 20.06
N GLU A 920 6.23 23.45 19.96
CA GLU A 920 6.84 22.91 18.73
C GLU A 920 5.82 22.85 17.58
N PHE A 921 4.54 22.58 17.85
CA PHE A 921 3.49 22.61 16.84
C PHE A 921 3.34 24.01 16.22
N TYR A 922 3.19 25.02 17.04
CA TYR A 922 3.03 26.40 16.54
C TYR A 922 4.28 26.86 15.78
N LEU A 923 5.48 26.57 16.31
CA LEU A 923 6.74 26.86 15.63
C LEU A 923 6.81 26.18 14.26
N THR A 924 6.55 24.89 14.20
CA THR A 924 6.61 24.12 12.95
C THR A 924 5.59 24.65 11.93
N ARG A 925 4.35 24.88 12.34
CA ARG A 925 3.29 25.44 11.49
C ARG A 925 3.73 26.78 10.88
N ASP A 926 4.18 27.70 11.71
CA ASP A 926 4.52 29.05 11.28
C ASP A 926 5.71 29.08 10.32
N LEU A 927 6.71 28.20 10.55
CA LEU A 927 7.86 28.07 9.65
C LEU A 927 7.49 27.38 8.33
N VAL A 928 6.66 26.36 8.36
CA VAL A 928 6.16 25.71 7.14
C VAL A 928 5.38 26.72 6.29
N LEU A 929 4.49 27.51 6.87
CA LEU A 929 3.75 28.55 6.15
C LEU A 929 4.70 29.62 5.57
N LYS A 930 5.76 30.03 6.31
CA LYS A 930 6.77 30.97 5.79
C LYS A 930 7.55 30.40 4.61
N ILE A 931 7.90 29.11 4.65
CA ILE A 931 8.68 28.46 3.58
C ILE A 931 7.82 28.23 2.33
N THR A 932 6.60 27.72 2.51
CA THR A 932 5.67 27.48 1.38
C THR A 932 5.12 28.74 0.76
N GLY A 933 5.02 29.82 1.56
CA GLY A 933 4.35 31.06 1.18
C GLY A 933 2.82 30.97 1.27
N HIS A 934 2.30 29.91 1.87
CA HIS A 934 0.87 29.71 2.07
C HIS A 934 0.36 30.62 3.21
N GLN A 935 -0.88 31.03 3.11
CA GLN A 935 -1.57 31.77 4.18
C GLN A 935 -2.21 30.80 5.19
N LYS A 936 -2.75 29.68 4.69
CA LYS A 936 -3.34 28.61 5.46
C LYS A 936 -2.66 27.28 5.09
N LEU A 937 -2.66 26.34 6.00
CA LEU A 937 -2.18 24.99 5.70
C LEU A 937 -2.97 24.39 4.54
N LEU A 938 -2.25 23.73 3.63
CA LEU A 938 -2.78 23.08 2.44
C LEU A 938 -3.34 24.04 1.36
N ASP A 939 -2.97 25.32 1.34
CA ASP A 939 -3.37 26.21 0.22
C ASP A 939 -2.84 25.73 -1.14
N GLY A 940 -1.76 24.93 -1.14
CA GLY A 940 -1.23 24.27 -2.33
C GLY A 940 -2.00 23.04 -2.79
N ASP A 941 -2.91 22.49 -1.97
CA ASP A 941 -3.78 21.35 -2.27
C ASP A 941 -5.22 21.60 -1.79
N PRO A 942 -6.02 22.37 -2.53
CA PRO A 942 -7.38 22.75 -2.15
C PRO A 942 -8.33 21.55 -1.99
N ILE A 943 -8.07 20.43 -2.68
CA ILE A 943 -8.89 19.22 -2.59
C ILE A 943 -8.70 18.58 -1.23
N LEU A 944 -7.44 18.38 -0.84
CA LEU A 944 -7.10 17.83 0.47
C LEU A 944 -7.50 18.76 1.61
N GLN A 945 -7.28 20.08 1.45
CA GLN A 945 -7.69 21.10 2.43
C GLN A 945 -9.19 20.98 2.73
N ARG A 946 -10.03 20.92 1.68
CA ARG A 946 -11.48 20.77 1.81
C ARG A 946 -11.87 19.44 2.46
N SER A 947 -11.23 18.34 2.06
CA SER A 947 -11.49 17.02 2.65
C SER A 947 -11.21 17.02 4.16
N VAL A 948 -10.11 17.65 4.60
CA VAL A 948 -9.77 17.80 6.01
C VAL A 948 -10.80 18.66 6.74
N GLN A 949 -11.17 19.81 6.17
CA GLN A 949 -12.16 20.72 6.77
C GLN A 949 -13.55 20.07 6.92
N LEU A 950 -14.01 19.36 5.90
CA LEU A 950 -15.30 18.65 5.91
C LEU A 950 -15.40 17.66 7.08
N ARG A 951 -14.29 17.04 7.45
CA ARG A 951 -14.23 15.97 8.46
C ARG A 951 -14.04 16.51 9.88
N ASN A 952 -13.28 17.59 10.04
CA ASN A 952 -12.93 18.12 11.35
C ASN A 952 -14.15 18.45 12.21
N GLY A 953 -15.20 19.05 11.65
CA GLY A 953 -16.45 19.36 12.35
C GLY A 953 -17.18 18.14 12.95
N THR A 954 -16.83 16.93 12.50
CA THR A 954 -17.43 15.67 12.99
C THR A 954 -16.44 14.86 13.81
N ILE A 955 -15.11 14.92 13.50
CA ILE A 955 -14.08 14.20 14.27
C ILE A 955 -13.93 14.79 15.66
N VAL A 956 -14.00 16.11 15.82
CA VAL A 956 -13.85 16.78 17.11
C VAL A 956 -14.90 16.33 18.13
N PRO A 957 -16.22 16.37 17.85
CA PRO A 957 -17.21 15.87 18.83
C PRO A 957 -17.06 14.37 19.10
N LEU A 958 -16.66 13.57 18.09
CA LEU A 958 -16.39 12.15 18.32
C LEU A 958 -15.17 11.93 19.25
N GLY A 959 -14.16 12.79 19.18
CA GLY A 959 -13.02 12.80 20.10
C GLY A 959 -13.45 13.11 21.54
N PHE A 960 -14.31 14.09 21.77
CA PHE A 960 -14.84 14.39 23.10
C PHE A 960 -15.66 13.20 23.66
N ILE A 961 -16.47 12.55 22.81
CA ILE A 961 -17.19 11.33 23.20
C ILE A 961 -16.20 10.21 23.57
N GLN A 962 -15.11 10.04 22.82
CA GLN A 962 -14.05 9.07 23.13
C GLN A 962 -13.44 9.32 24.50
N VAL A 963 -13.03 10.56 24.80
CA VAL A 963 -12.44 10.94 26.10
C VAL A 963 -13.41 10.61 27.24
N SER A 964 -14.70 10.97 27.12
CA SER A 964 -15.72 10.67 28.11
C SER A 964 -15.89 9.15 28.36
N LEU A 965 -15.93 8.35 27.28
CA LEU A 965 -16.05 6.90 27.39
C LEU A 965 -14.79 6.24 27.96
N LEU A 966 -13.58 6.69 27.58
CA LEU A 966 -12.31 6.21 28.11
C LEU A 966 -12.18 6.53 29.62
N LYS A 967 -12.53 7.74 30.02
CA LYS A 967 -12.53 8.16 31.43
C LYS A 967 -13.42 7.23 32.28
N ARG A 968 -14.66 7.01 31.82
CA ARG A 968 -15.61 6.10 32.51
C ARG A 968 -15.12 4.64 32.54
N LEU A 969 -14.52 4.15 31.45
CA LEU A 969 -13.96 2.80 31.37
C LEU A 969 -12.79 2.60 32.35
N ARG A 970 -11.87 3.59 32.42
CA ARG A 970 -10.69 3.55 33.29
C ARG A 970 -11.08 3.70 34.76
N GLN A 971 -12.05 4.55 35.11
CA GLN A 971 -12.62 4.64 36.46
C GLN A 971 -13.25 3.32 36.87
N TYR A 972 -13.96 2.62 35.98
CA TYR A 972 -14.53 1.31 36.24
C TYR A 972 -13.45 0.25 36.57
N LYS A 973 -12.31 0.28 35.84
CA LYS A 973 -11.17 -0.62 36.11
C LYS A 973 -10.52 -0.38 37.47
N ASN A 974 -10.47 0.88 37.93
CA ASN A 974 -9.80 1.27 39.18
C ASN A 974 -10.68 1.12 40.43
N SER A 975 -12.00 1.03 40.27
CA SER A 975 -13.00 0.98 41.38
C SER A 975 -13.33 -0.43 41.84
N THR A 976 -12.49 -1.44 41.58
CA THR A 976 -12.76 -2.85 41.97
C THR A 976 -12.61 -3.09 43.46
N THR A 977 -13.54 -2.60 44.26
CA THR A 977 -13.85 -3.18 45.58
C THR A 977 -14.81 -4.35 45.36
N PRO A 978 -14.46 -5.60 45.74
CA PRO A 978 -15.37 -6.73 45.55
C PRO A 978 -16.70 -6.47 46.26
N GLY A 979 -17.81 -6.48 45.52
CA GLY A 979 -19.17 -6.43 46.11
C GLY A 979 -19.95 -5.13 45.87
N ILE A 980 -19.42 -4.07 45.31
CA ILE A 980 -20.15 -2.83 45.02
C ILE A 980 -20.32 -2.63 43.53
N ILE A 981 -21.53 -2.74 43.00
CA ILE A 981 -21.90 -2.41 41.62
C ILE A 981 -22.04 -0.89 41.54
N HIS A 982 -20.98 -0.19 41.08
CA HIS A 982 -20.97 1.26 40.96
C HIS A 982 -21.55 1.79 39.64
N SER A 983 -21.92 0.92 38.68
CA SER A 983 -22.44 1.35 37.38
C SER A 983 -23.58 0.43 36.91
N ARG A 984 -24.60 1.01 36.29
CA ARG A 984 -25.68 0.29 35.60
C ARG A 984 -25.20 -0.44 34.32
N TYR A 985 -23.95 -0.24 33.91
CA TYR A 985 -23.43 -0.71 32.62
C TYR A 985 -22.29 -1.68 32.84
N SER A 986 -22.22 -2.70 31.99
CA SER A 986 -21.14 -3.68 32.06
C SER A 986 -19.83 -3.07 31.49
N LYS A 987 -18.68 -3.58 31.96
CA LYS A 987 -17.36 -3.27 31.39
C LYS A 987 -17.32 -3.50 29.88
N GLY A 988 -18.06 -4.51 29.37
CA GLY A 988 -18.15 -4.84 27.96
C GLY A 988 -18.83 -3.75 27.13
N GLU A 989 -19.89 -3.12 27.65
CA GLU A 989 -20.58 -2.01 26.95
C GLU A 989 -19.70 -0.76 26.85
N LEU A 990 -19.03 -0.40 27.97
CA LEU A 990 -18.08 0.72 27.97
C LEU A 990 -16.93 0.50 27.00
N LEU A 991 -16.34 -0.71 27.01
CA LEU A 991 -15.26 -1.06 26.06
C LEU A 991 -15.77 -1.01 24.61
N ARG A 992 -16.95 -1.56 24.33
CA ARG A 992 -17.55 -1.51 23.00
C ARG A 992 -17.73 -0.07 22.52
N GLY A 993 -18.21 0.83 23.38
CA GLY A 993 -18.33 2.25 23.06
C GLY A 993 -16.98 2.90 22.73
N ALA A 994 -15.96 2.66 23.55
CA ALA A 994 -14.61 3.15 23.30
C ALA A 994 -14.05 2.63 21.96
N LEU A 995 -14.23 1.34 21.67
CA LEU A 995 -13.77 0.73 20.42
C LEU A 995 -14.50 1.31 19.17
N LEU A 996 -15.79 1.61 19.28
CA LEU A 996 -16.54 2.28 18.20
C LEU A 996 -15.99 3.69 17.91
N THR A 997 -15.63 4.46 18.96
CA THR A 997 -15.02 5.78 18.75
C THR A 997 -13.63 5.67 18.11
N ILE A 998 -12.81 4.66 18.47
CA ILE A 998 -11.50 4.42 17.89
C ILE A 998 -11.65 4.15 16.39
N ASN A 999 -12.57 3.26 15.97
CA ASN A 999 -12.83 2.99 14.56
C ASN A 999 -13.41 4.22 13.83
N GLY A 1000 -14.30 4.96 14.47
CA GLY A 1000 -14.88 6.16 13.89
C GLY A 1000 -13.85 7.27 13.64
N ILE A 1001 -12.93 7.53 14.59
CA ILE A 1001 -11.84 8.51 14.39
C ILE A 1001 -10.89 8.01 13.29
N ALA A 1002 -10.55 6.73 13.25
CA ALA A 1002 -9.73 6.15 12.18
C ALA A 1002 -10.36 6.39 10.81
N ALA A 1003 -11.65 6.09 10.64
CA ALA A 1003 -12.40 6.32 9.40
C ALA A 1003 -12.45 7.82 9.04
N GLY A 1004 -12.67 8.68 10.02
CA GLY A 1004 -12.70 10.13 9.85
C GLY A 1004 -11.35 10.71 9.45
N MET A 1005 -10.27 10.24 10.02
CA MET A 1005 -8.91 10.70 9.73
C MET A 1005 -8.36 10.17 8.40
N ARG A 1006 -8.94 9.12 7.82
CA ARG A 1006 -8.34 8.33 6.73
C ARG A 1006 -6.87 7.99 7.02
N ASN A 1007 -6.55 7.79 8.27
CA ASN A 1007 -5.21 7.52 8.73
C ASN A 1007 -5.28 6.69 10.02
N THR A 1008 -4.82 5.46 9.93
CA THR A 1008 -4.88 4.49 11.02
C THR A 1008 -3.49 4.13 11.58
N GLY A 1009 -2.46 4.87 11.16
CA GLY A 1009 -1.12 4.70 11.71
C GLY A 1009 0.04 4.47 10.75
#